data_03f18e08791fb8a99903c24261a2a78a
#
_entry.id   03f18e08791fb8a99903c24261a2a78a
#
_cell.length_a   1.000
_cell.length_b   1.000
_cell.length_c   1.000
_cell.angle_alpha   90.00
_cell.angle_beta   90.00
_cell.angle_gamma   90.00
#
_symmetry.space_group_name_H-M   'P 1'
#
loop_
_entity.id
_entity.type
_entity.pdbx_description
1 polymer ?
#
loop_
_entity_poly.entity_id
_entity_poly.type
_entity_poly.pdbx_seq_one_letter_code
_entity_poly.pdbx_strand_id
1 'polypeptide(L)'
;MLAWCAAKTSQLAPNFSPSMTKPHPSQDTPAARKSDKDLPLIQDIRLLGRILGDVIREQDGVAVFDVIEQVRQLSVAFRRDADAQADKALKKLLKGLSADQTVSVIRAFTYFSHLANLAEDRHHIRRRTIRERAGDTQEGSIEVALSRLRWAGIAPQQIVQTLADSYVSPVLTAHPTEVQRKSILDAERDIARLLAERGDVAERAQLYNAARDALTPRALAANEVQLRARVAQLWQTRLLRYSKLTVADEIENALSYYEATFLREIPKIYANLERDLGQNNVHSFLRMGQWIGGDRDGNPNVSAATLVQALQRQSEVALRHYLTEVHLLGGELSLSAHLVEVSPAMQQLAESSPDTNEHRQDEPYRRALTGIYARLAATLRELSGGEAARHAVMPQNAYTEAGEFLAQLRTIEASLQAHHGAALALERLQPLMRAVQVFGFHLATVDLRQSSDQHERVVAELLAVARIEPHYSALAEDAKRAVLVRLLQDARPLRVHGVAYSEHAQSELAIFDTARQMRQRYGADAIRHYIISHTETVSDLLEVLLLQKEVGLMRGTLDGDAQADLIVVPLFETIEDLRNAAPIMREFYALPGVAALVRRGGAEQDIMLGYSDSNKDGGIFTSNWELYRAEIALVTLFDALSNGVNGAGAAPIRLRMFHGRGGTVGRGGGPSYQAILAQPPGTVRGQIRLTEQGEVIASKYANPEIGRRNLETLVAATLEATLLQPTKSATPAFLDAAAQLSIASMAAYRALVYETPGFTDYFFSATPIREIAELNIGSRPASRKASQKIEDLRAIPWGFSWGQCRLTLPGWYGFGAAFEAFLHAPDKDPKAQLALLRKMYRQWPFFSTLLSNMDMVLAKSDLALASRYSELVQDARLRKKVFGAIEAEWQRTTDALTRITGDKGRLAHNTALARSIRHRFPYIDPLHHLQVELVRRWRAGEGDDRVQTGIHISINGIAAGLRNTG
;
A
#
# COMPACT_ATOMS: atom_id res chain seq x y z
N MET A 1 6.46 34.74 -45.82
CA MET A 1 5.25 35.45 -45.40
C MET A 1 5.36 35.68 -43.89
N LEU A 2 6.15 36.68 -43.60
CA LEU A 2 6.35 37.21 -42.25
C LEU A 2 5.62 38.55 -42.22
N ALA A 3 5.10 38.88 -41.10
CA ALA A 3 4.48 40.13 -40.68
C ALA A 3 2.97 40.07 -40.48
N TRP A 4 2.63 39.90 -39.21
CA TRP A 4 1.56 40.67 -38.56
C TRP A 4 1.54 40.33 -37.08
N CYS A 5 2.13 41.18 -36.25
CA CYS A 5 1.75 41.56 -34.89
C CYS A 5 2.90 42.31 -34.22
N ALA A 6 2.94 43.60 -34.47
CA ALA A 6 3.58 44.53 -33.55
C ALA A 6 2.81 45.83 -33.56
N ALA A 7 2.47 46.31 -32.42
CA ALA A 7 2.07 47.65 -32.01
C ALA A 7 0.67 47.71 -31.35
N LYS A 8 0.64 47.85 -30.04
CA LYS A 8 0.56 49.14 -29.35
C LYS A 8 0.67 49.01 -27.84
N THR A 9 1.74 49.52 -27.34
CA THR A 9 1.88 49.99 -25.94
C THR A 9 1.15 51.32 -25.77
N SER A 10 0.51 51.53 -24.61
CA SER A 10 0.81 52.62 -23.69
C SER A 10 -0.37 53.01 -22.82
N GLN A 11 -0.10 53.16 -21.55
CA GLN A 11 -0.65 54.08 -20.55
C GLN A 11 -2.06 53.85 -19.98
N LEU A 12 -2.16 53.44 -18.70
CA LEU A 12 -2.49 54.37 -17.62
C LEU A 12 -2.73 53.53 -16.31
N ALA A 13 -1.89 53.77 -15.34
CA ALA A 13 -2.23 53.45 -13.95
C ALA A 13 -3.16 54.54 -13.37
N PRO A 14 -3.99 54.20 -12.44
CA PRO A 14 -4.00 55.00 -11.22
C PRO A 14 -4.02 54.19 -9.94
N ASN A 15 -3.29 54.72 -8.99
CA ASN A 15 -3.26 54.41 -7.56
C ASN A 15 -4.66 54.30 -6.95
N PHE A 16 -4.85 53.29 -6.10
CA PHE A 16 -5.80 53.38 -4.98
C PHE A 16 -5.26 52.64 -3.74
N SER A 17 -5.11 53.39 -2.67
CA SER A 17 -4.84 52.92 -1.32
C SER A 17 -6.08 52.27 -0.69
N PRO A 18 -5.91 51.34 0.30
CA PRO A 18 -7.02 50.62 0.83
C PRO A 18 -7.74 51.39 1.94
N SER A 19 -9.05 51.55 1.80
CA SER A 19 -9.92 51.90 2.92
C SER A 19 -10.68 50.65 3.38
N MET A 20 -10.52 50.32 4.68
CA MET A 20 -11.34 49.33 5.36
C MET A 20 -12.80 49.82 5.45
N THR A 21 -13.70 49.03 4.83
CA THR A 21 -15.11 49.06 5.18
C THR A 21 -15.63 47.65 5.38
N LYS A 22 -16.22 47.39 6.54
CA LYS A 22 -16.92 46.14 6.88
C LYS A 22 -18.04 45.89 5.87
N PRO A 23 -18.24 44.66 5.38
CA PRO A 23 -19.43 44.36 4.62
C PRO A 23 -20.61 44.07 5.58
N HIS A 24 -21.73 44.71 5.30
CA HIS A 24 -23.06 44.36 5.79
C HIS A 24 -23.47 42.97 5.34
N PRO A 25 -24.37 42.25 6.07
CA PRO A 25 -24.82 40.94 5.71
C PRO A 25 -25.72 41.01 4.48
N SER A 26 -25.30 40.46 3.37
CA SER A 26 -26.15 40.27 2.20
C SER A 26 -27.00 39.00 2.39
N GLN A 27 -28.27 39.23 2.23
CA GLN A 27 -29.40 38.35 2.04
C GLN A 27 -29.13 36.91 1.61
N ASP A 28 -29.88 36.04 2.27
CA ASP A 28 -30.10 34.62 1.93
C ASP A 28 -30.13 34.35 0.43
N THR A 29 -29.08 33.68 -0.05
CA THR A 29 -29.14 32.90 -1.28
C THR A 29 -29.61 31.50 -0.91
N PRO A 30 -30.62 30.92 -1.58
CA PRO A 30 -31.21 29.65 -1.15
C PRO A 30 -30.19 28.54 -1.16
N ALA A 31 -30.36 27.61 -0.25
CA ALA A 31 -29.61 26.33 -0.18
C ALA A 31 -29.80 25.50 -1.48
N ALA A 32 -29.39 26.06 -2.62
CA ALA A 32 -29.44 25.43 -3.91
C ALA A 32 -28.22 24.57 -4.13
N ARG A 33 -28.46 23.25 -4.22
CA ARG A 33 -27.75 22.30 -5.04
C ARG A 33 -26.51 21.65 -4.48
N LYS A 34 -26.58 21.09 -3.28
CA LYS A 34 -25.68 19.96 -2.89
C LYS A 34 -25.92 18.72 -3.75
N SER A 35 -27.06 18.60 -4.45
CA SER A 35 -27.42 17.43 -5.27
C SER A 35 -26.74 17.38 -6.65
N ASP A 36 -26.39 18.52 -7.25
CA ASP A 36 -25.81 18.57 -8.60
C ASP A 36 -24.39 17.99 -8.71
N LYS A 37 -23.60 18.08 -7.65
CA LYS A 37 -22.21 17.61 -7.65
C LYS A 37 -22.06 16.09 -7.71
N ASP A 38 -23.04 15.36 -7.19
CA ASP A 38 -23.04 13.90 -7.07
C ASP A 38 -23.89 13.22 -8.16
N LEU A 39 -24.59 14.00 -8.97
CA LEU A 39 -25.45 13.48 -10.03
C LEU A 39 -24.73 12.53 -11.02
N PRO A 40 -23.49 12.82 -11.48
CA PRO A 40 -22.78 11.90 -12.36
C PRO A 40 -22.48 10.55 -11.69
N LEU A 41 -22.12 10.52 -10.39
CA LEU A 41 -21.92 9.27 -9.64
C LEU A 41 -23.20 8.44 -9.60
N ILE A 42 -24.32 9.09 -9.28
CA ILE A 42 -25.63 8.43 -9.20
C ILE A 42 -26.02 7.87 -10.57
N GLN A 43 -25.72 8.59 -11.65
CA GLN A 43 -26.00 8.15 -13.02
C GLN A 43 -25.15 6.93 -13.41
N ASP A 44 -23.84 6.95 -13.10
CA ASP A 44 -22.93 5.83 -13.37
C ASP A 44 -23.36 4.57 -12.58
N ILE A 45 -23.68 4.70 -11.28
CA ILE A 45 -24.18 3.58 -10.46
C ILE A 45 -25.50 3.04 -11.01
N ARG A 46 -26.44 3.89 -11.42
CA ARG A 46 -27.71 3.48 -12.04
C ARG A 46 -27.52 2.76 -13.37
N LEU A 47 -26.62 3.27 -14.21
CA LEU A 47 -26.29 2.65 -15.50
C LEU A 47 -25.75 1.23 -15.29
N LEU A 48 -24.71 1.09 -14.47
CA LEU A 48 -24.08 -0.21 -14.20
C LEU A 48 -25.04 -1.18 -13.49
N GLY A 49 -25.84 -0.68 -12.55
CA GLY A 49 -26.87 -1.48 -11.88
C GLY A 49 -27.97 -1.97 -12.82
N ARG A 50 -28.41 -1.13 -13.77
CA ARG A 50 -29.37 -1.51 -14.82
C ARG A 50 -28.78 -2.57 -15.74
N ILE A 51 -27.55 -2.36 -16.24
CA ILE A 51 -26.87 -3.34 -17.11
C ILE A 51 -26.71 -4.68 -16.40
N LEU A 52 -26.29 -4.69 -15.12
CA LEU A 52 -26.17 -5.91 -14.33
C LEU A 52 -27.55 -6.61 -14.17
N GLY A 53 -28.58 -5.83 -13.85
CA GLY A 53 -29.95 -6.36 -13.74
C GLY A 53 -30.47 -6.96 -15.04
N ASP A 54 -30.18 -6.34 -16.18
CA ASP A 54 -30.54 -6.86 -17.50
C ASP A 54 -29.80 -8.17 -17.82
N VAL A 55 -28.51 -8.24 -17.50
CA VAL A 55 -27.70 -9.45 -17.68
C VAL A 55 -28.25 -10.59 -16.80
N ILE A 56 -28.59 -10.33 -15.54
CA ILE A 56 -29.18 -11.34 -14.64
C ILE A 56 -30.52 -11.82 -15.16
N ARG A 57 -31.39 -10.91 -15.63
CA ARG A 57 -32.71 -11.26 -16.17
C ARG A 57 -32.60 -12.13 -17.40
N GLU A 58 -31.64 -11.92 -18.26
CA GLU A 58 -31.40 -12.72 -19.47
C GLU A 58 -30.80 -14.09 -19.17
N GLN A 59 -29.89 -14.18 -18.21
CA GLN A 59 -29.13 -15.40 -17.98
C GLN A 59 -29.73 -16.31 -16.91
N ASP A 60 -30.21 -15.71 -15.80
CA ASP A 60 -30.74 -16.47 -14.66
C ASP A 60 -32.29 -16.43 -14.61
N GLY A 61 -32.93 -15.63 -15.47
CA GLY A 61 -34.37 -15.51 -15.61
C GLY A 61 -35.03 -14.43 -14.74
N VAL A 62 -36.28 -14.10 -15.09
CA VAL A 62 -37.08 -13.02 -14.46
C VAL A 62 -37.29 -13.26 -12.98
N ALA A 63 -37.59 -14.52 -12.60
CA ALA A 63 -37.88 -14.87 -11.20
C ALA A 63 -36.69 -14.60 -10.25
N VAL A 64 -35.50 -14.89 -10.69
CA VAL A 64 -34.27 -14.60 -9.92
C VAL A 64 -34.05 -13.10 -9.81
N PHE A 65 -34.22 -12.37 -10.92
CA PHE A 65 -34.12 -10.91 -10.92
C PHE A 65 -35.13 -10.27 -9.97
N ASP A 66 -36.37 -10.71 -9.97
CA ASP A 66 -37.43 -10.15 -9.11
C ASP A 66 -37.10 -10.32 -7.62
N VAL A 67 -36.57 -11.49 -7.23
CA VAL A 67 -36.10 -11.72 -5.85
C VAL A 67 -34.99 -10.75 -5.48
N ILE A 68 -33.98 -10.60 -6.34
CA ILE A 68 -32.85 -9.67 -6.11
C ILE A 68 -33.35 -8.23 -5.98
N GLU A 69 -34.27 -7.82 -6.85
CA GLU A 69 -34.83 -6.47 -6.83
C GLU A 69 -35.68 -6.22 -5.58
N GLN A 70 -36.46 -7.20 -5.14
CA GLN A 70 -37.24 -7.14 -3.89
C GLN A 70 -36.33 -7.00 -2.67
N VAL A 71 -35.25 -7.80 -2.59
CA VAL A 71 -34.23 -7.68 -1.53
C VAL A 71 -33.61 -6.26 -1.53
N ARG A 72 -33.26 -5.75 -2.72
CA ARG A 72 -32.69 -4.41 -2.87
C ARG A 72 -33.64 -3.32 -2.38
N GLN A 73 -34.92 -3.37 -2.79
CA GLN A 73 -35.93 -2.37 -2.41
C GLN A 73 -36.14 -2.35 -0.90
N LEU A 74 -36.32 -3.51 -0.28
CA LEU A 74 -36.50 -3.63 1.17
C LEU A 74 -35.29 -3.13 1.95
N SER A 75 -34.08 -3.47 1.51
CA SER A 75 -32.86 -3.00 2.16
C SER A 75 -32.65 -1.49 2.04
N VAL A 76 -32.96 -0.92 0.88
CA VAL A 76 -32.90 0.54 0.68
C VAL A 76 -33.94 1.26 1.55
N ALA A 77 -35.19 0.79 1.59
CA ALA A 77 -36.25 1.37 2.43
C ALA A 77 -35.86 1.33 3.91
N PHE A 78 -35.36 0.19 4.39
CA PHE A 78 -34.87 0.08 5.77
C PHE A 78 -33.77 1.09 6.10
N ARG A 79 -32.74 1.20 5.25
CA ARG A 79 -31.56 2.05 5.55
C ARG A 79 -31.77 3.53 5.30
N ARG A 80 -32.57 3.91 4.28
CA ARG A 80 -32.78 5.34 3.95
C ARG A 80 -33.94 5.95 4.67
N ASP A 81 -35.00 5.17 4.80
CA ASP A 81 -36.29 5.67 5.31
C ASP A 81 -36.57 5.20 6.76
N ALA A 82 -35.60 4.42 7.35
CA ALA A 82 -35.71 3.83 8.70
C ALA A 82 -37.00 2.96 8.88
N ASP A 83 -37.46 2.30 7.82
CA ASP A 83 -38.67 1.52 7.81
C ASP A 83 -38.47 0.17 8.51
N ALA A 84 -38.96 0.04 9.73
CA ALA A 84 -38.89 -1.18 10.53
C ALA A 84 -39.74 -2.33 9.95
N GLN A 85 -40.77 -2.05 9.14
CA GLN A 85 -41.55 -3.08 8.47
C GLN A 85 -40.75 -3.67 7.30
N ALA A 86 -40.03 -2.84 6.57
CA ALA A 86 -39.10 -3.28 5.53
C ALA A 86 -38.00 -4.19 6.09
N ASP A 87 -37.45 -3.91 7.27
CA ASP A 87 -36.47 -4.80 7.95
C ASP A 87 -37.07 -6.19 8.25
N LYS A 88 -38.29 -6.23 8.81
CA LYS A 88 -38.97 -7.50 9.10
C LYS A 88 -39.28 -8.30 7.83
N ALA A 89 -39.73 -7.62 6.77
CA ALA A 89 -40.03 -8.22 5.49
C ALA A 89 -38.76 -8.76 4.82
N LEU A 90 -37.65 -8.00 4.86
CA LEU A 90 -36.35 -8.41 4.37
C LEU A 90 -35.88 -9.69 5.08
N LYS A 91 -35.87 -9.70 6.41
CA LYS A 91 -35.46 -10.86 7.20
C LYS A 91 -36.33 -12.10 6.90
N LYS A 92 -37.63 -11.93 6.71
CA LYS A 92 -38.53 -13.02 6.33
C LYS A 92 -38.23 -13.55 4.93
N LEU A 93 -38.02 -12.65 3.96
CA LEU A 93 -37.70 -13.01 2.58
C LEU A 93 -36.37 -13.80 2.53
N LEU A 94 -35.30 -13.27 3.14
CA LEU A 94 -33.98 -13.90 3.12
C LEU A 94 -33.96 -15.29 3.77
N LYS A 95 -34.79 -15.56 4.81
CA LYS A 95 -34.91 -16.87 5.43
C LYS A 95 -35.66 -17.87 4.55
N GLY A 96 -36.51 -17.41 3.64
CA GLY A 96 -37.31 -18.25 2.75
C GLY A 96 -36.62 -18.62 1.43
N LEU A 97 -35.41 -18.10 1.17
CA LEU A 97 -34.69 -18.38 -0.08
C LEU A 97 -34.16 -19.82 -0.14
N SER A 98 -34.25 -20.44 -1.32
CA SER A 98 -33.53 -21.68 -1.61
C SER A 98 -32.00 -21.45 -1.63
N ALA A 99 -31.21 -22.52 -1.61
CA ALA A 99 -29.76 -22.42 -1.70
C ALA A 99 -29.29 -21.70 -2.99
N ASP A 100 -29.92 -22.05 -4.14
CA ASP A 100 -29.58 -21.43 -5.42
C ASP A 100 -29.97 -19.95 -5.46
N GLN A 101 -31.18 -19.61 -4.98
CA GLN A 101 -31.57 -18.19 -4.87
C GLN A 101 -30.63 -17.39 -3.95
N THR A 102 -30.22 -17.99 -2.83
CA THR A 102 -29.26 -17.36 -1.90
C THR A 102 -27.93 -17.05 -2.58
N VAL A 103 -27.35 -18.01 -3.31
CA VAL A 103 -26.11 -17.82 -4.06
C VAL A 103 -26.27 -16.76 -5.14
N SER A 104 -27.38 -16.76 -5.90
CA SER A 104 -27.65 -15.74 -6.93
C SER A 104 -27.76 -14.33 -6.33
N VAL A 105 -28.46 -14.18 -5.20
CA VAL A 105 -28.58 -12.90 -4.49
C VAL A 105 -27.20 -12.44 -4.01
N ILE A 106 -26.41 -13.31 -3.38
CA ILE A 106 -25.07 -12.97 -2.90
C ILE A 106 -24.17 -12.55 -4.07
N ARG A 107 -24.18 -13.28 -5.19
CA ARG A 107 -23.41 -12.92 -6.40
C ARG A 107 -23.81 -11.54 -6.93
N ALA A 108 -25.10 -11.27 -7.02
CA ALA A 108 -25.60 -10.01 -7.55
C ALA A 108 -25.14 -8.81 -6.71
N PHE A 109 -25.26 -8.87 -5.38
CA PHE A 109 -24.81 -7.80 -4.50
C PHE A 109 -23.28 -7.68 -4.45
N THR A 110 -22.55 -8.78 -4.59
CA THR A 110 -21.09 -8.77 -4.70
C THR A 110 -20.65 -8.03 -5.95
N TYR A 111 -21.12 -8.42 -7.13
CA TYR A 111 -20.76 -7.73 -8.38
C TYR A 111 -21.26 -6.29 -8.42
N PHE A 112 -22.43 -6.02 -7.84
CA PHE A 112 -22.91 -4.64 -7.69
C PHE A 112 -21.93 -3.79 -6.85
N SER A 113 -21.38 -4.36 -5.78
CA SER A 113 -20.37 -3.66 -4.95
C SER A 113 -19.11 -3.35 -5.74
N HIS A 114 -18.61 -4.28 -6.56
CA HIS A 114 -17.47 -4.04 -7.45
C HIS A 114 -17.76 -2.92 -8.46
N LEU A 115 -18.91 -2.97 -9.13
CA LEU A 115 -19.30 -1.94 -10.10
C LEU A 115 -19.50 -0.56 -9.46
N ALA A 116 -20.07 -0.51 -8.25
CA ALA A 116 -20.21 0.74 -7.50
C ALA A 116 -18.84 1.33 -7.11
N ASN A 117 -17.85 0.48 -6.80
CA ASN A 117 -16.48 0.92 -6.53
C ASN A 117 -15.87 1.61 -7.76
N LEU A 118 -16.03 1.02 -8.96
CA LEU A 118 -15.54 1.62 -10.21
C LEU A 118 -16.19 2.98 -10.50
N ALA A 119 -17.51 3.09 -10.28
CA ALA A 119 -18.23 4.36 -10.45
C ALA A 119 -17.73 5.43 -9.46
N GLU A 120 -17.49 5.06 -8.20
CA GLU A 120 -16.92 5.99 -7.21
C GLU A 120 -15.51 6.44 -7.58
N ASP A 121 -14.64 5.52 -8.01
CA ASP A 121 -13.28 5.82 -8.44
C ASP A 121 -13.28 6.79 -9.63
N ARG A 122 -14.12 6.53 -10.64
CA ARG A 122 -14.30 7.47 -11.77
C ARG A 122 -14.83 8.83 -11.30
N HIS A 123 -15.76 8.85 -10.35
CA HIS A 123 -16.27 10.09 -9.79
C HIS A 123 -15.18 10.88 -9.06
N HIS A 124 -14.31 10.22 -8.30
CA HIS A 124 -13.18 10.87 -7.64
C HIS A 124 -12.24 11.53 -8.66
N ILE A 125 -11.88 10.85 -9.73
CA ILE A 125 -11.07 11.38 -10.83
C ILE A 125 -11.77 12.61 -11.44
N ARG A 126 -13.04 12.47 -11.83
CA ARG A 126 -13.84 13.57 -12.42
C ARG A 126 -13.88 14.80 -11.49
N ARG A 127 -14.10 14.59 -10.20
CA ARG A 127 -14.12 15.68 -9.21
C ARG A 127 -12.76 16.36 -9.06
N ARG A 128 -11.69 15.61 -9.16
CA ARG A 128 -10.33 16.13 -9.16
C ARG A 128 -10.10 17.02 -10.38
N THR A 129 -10.35 16.52 -11.58
CA THR A 129 -10.18 17.27 -12.84
C THR A 129 -10.98 18.58 -12.84
N ILE A 130 -12.24 18.56 -12.34
CA ILE A 130 -13.05 19.78 -12.24
C ILE A 130 -12.41 20.80 -11.28
N ARG A 131 -11.84 20.36 -10.16
CA ARG A 131 -11.17 21.27 -9.21
C ARG A 131 -9.88 21.83 -9.79
N GLU A 132 -9.05 20.99 -10.40
CA GLU A 132 -7.82 21.39 -11.07
C GLU A 132 -8.09 22.44 -12.18
N ARG A 133 -9.13 22.23 -13.00
CA ARG A 133 -9.58 23.21 -14.01
C ARG A 133 -10.09 24.51 -13.38
N ALA A 134 -10.66 24.46 -12.19
CA ALA A 134 -11.09 25.64 -11.44
C ALA A 134 -9.95 26.36 -10.72
N GLY A 135 -8.72 25.86 -10.79
CA GLY A 135 -7.57 26.37 -10.04
C GLY A 135 -7.57 26.00 -8.56
N ASP A 136 -8.47 25.11 -8.14
CA ASP A 136 -8.52 24.58 -6.76
C ASP A 136 -7.41 23.53 -6.59
N THR A 137 -6.39 23.85 -5.85
CA THR A 137 -5.31 22.91 -5.53
C THR A 137 -5.74 21.93 -4.44
N GLN A 138 -5.45 20.66 -4.61
CA GLN A 138 -5.84 19.62 -3.67
C GLN A 138 -4.73 19.33 -2.67
N GLU A 139 -5.06 19.32 -1.38
CA GLU A 139 -4.12 18.96 -0.32
C GLU A 139 -3.45 17.61 -0.57
N GLY A 140 -2.14 17.51 -0.31
CA GLY A 140 -1.32 16.35 -0.60
C GLY A 140 -0.94 16.18 -2.08
N SER A 141 -1.10 17.20 -2.93
CA SER A 141 -0.46 17.24 -4.24
C SER A 141 0.94 17.81 -4.15
N ILE A 142 1.82 17.41 -5.07
CA ILE A 142 3.17 17.96 -5.17
C ILE A 142 3.12 19.47 -5.41
N GLU A 143 2.20 19.94 -6.22
CA GLU A 143 2.00 21.37 -6.51
C GLU A 143 1.71 22.18 -5.22
N VAL A 144 0.81 21.69 -4.35
CA VAL A 144 0.52 22.34 -3.07
C VAL A 144 1.74 22.31 -2.14
N ALA A 145 2.42 21.17 -2.07
CA ALA A 145 3.63 21.02 -1.26
C ALA A 145 4.71 22.02 -1.73
N LEU A 146 4.99 22.10 -3.02
CA LEU A 146 5.95 23.06 -3.58
C LEU A 146 5.53 24.51 -3.34
N SER A 147 4.23 24.81 -3.42
CA SER A 147 3.73 26.16 -3.12
C SER A 147 3.95 26.54 -1.65
N ARG A 148 3.70 25.61 -0.73
CA ARG A 148 3.97 25.81 0.72
C ARG A 148 5.46 25.98 1.00
N LEU A 149 6.30 25.16 0.35
CA LEU A 149 7.76 25.27 0.48
C LEU A 149 8.28 26.64 -0.02
N ARG A 150 7.82 27.08 -1.20
CA ARG A 150 8.18 28.41 -1.72
C ARG A 150 7.70 29.54 -0.80
N TRP A 151 6.48 29.42 -0.27
CA TRP A 151 5.96 30.39 0.69
C TRP A 151 6.78 30.44 1.99
N ALA A 152 7.30 29.29 2.42
CA ALA A 152 8.23 29.19 3.57
C ALA A 152 9.65 29.65 3.25
N GLY A 153 9.93 30.12 2.02
CA GLY A 153 11.25 30.60 1.61
C GLY A 153 12.25 29.53 1.21
N ILE A 154 11.79 28.27 1.02
CA ILE A 154 12.66 27.16 0.59
C ILE A 154 12.95 27.29 -0.90
N ALA A 155 14.25 27.42 -1.26
CA ALA A 155 14.68 27.55 -2.64
C ALA A 155 14.53 26.20 -3.42
N PRO A 156 14.28 26.24 -4.74
CA PRO A 156 14.22 25.04 -5.57
C PRO A 156 15.45 24.14 -5.47
N GLN A 157 16.65 24.75 -5.40
CA GLN A 157 17.92 24.04 -5.27
C GLN A 157 17.99 23.23 -3.96
N GLN A 158 17.45 23.77 -2.87
CA GLN A 158 17.38 23.08 -1.58
C GLN A 158 16.42 21.88 -1.64
N ILE A 159 15.30 22.01 -2.37
CA ILE A 159 14.38 20.91 -2.60
C ILE A 159 15.07 19.81 -3.41
N VAL A 160 15.76 20.15 -4.49
CA VAL A 160 16.50 19.18 -5.32
C VAL A 160 17.57 18.46 -4.50
N GLN A 161 18.32 19.20 -3.67
CA GLN A 161 19.32 18.59 -2.79
C GLN A 161 18.69 17.63 -1.78
N THR A 162 17.56 18.02 -1.18
CA THR A 162 16.80 17.13 -0.27
C THR A 162 16.34 15.85 -0.99
N LEU A 163 15.85 15.98 -2.22
CA LEU A 163 15.44 14.84 -3.02
C LEU A 163 16.61 13.94 -3.43
N ALA A 164 17.80 14.48 -3.63
CA ALA A 164 18.99 13.70 -3.93
C ALA A 164 19.36 12.73 -2.79
N ASP A 165 19.08 13.13 -1.55
CA ASP A 165 19.32 12.32 -0.35
C ASP A 165 18.09 11.53 0.09
N SER A 166 16.98 11.64 -0.64
CA SER A 166 15.70 11.02 -0.24
C SER A 166 15.56 9.57 -0.73
N TYR A 167 14.79 8.80 0.04
CA TYR A 167 14.40 7.45 -0.27
C TYR A 167 12.92 7.23 0.13
N VAL A 168 12.04 7.28 -0.86
CA VAL A 168 10.58 7.08 -0.67
C VAL A 168 10.20 5.75 -1.30
N SER A 169 9.80 4.78 -0.46
CA SER A 169 9.57 3.41 -0.93
C SER A 169 8.22 2.87 -0.50
N PRO A 170 7.22 2.86 -1.39
CA PRO A 170 6.05 2.00 -1.24
C PRO A 170 6.45 0.55 -1.53
N VAL A 171 6.10 -0.36 -0.62
CA VAL A 171 6.46 -1.78 -0.67
C VAL A 171 5.22 -2.63 -0.82
N LEU A 172 5.08 -3.33 -1.95
CA LEU A 172 3.92 -4.17 -2.21
C LEU A 172 4.01 -5.48 -1.41
N THR A 173 2.88 -5.88 -0.80
CA THR A 173 2.79 -7.13 -0.03
C THR A 173 1.63 -8.01 -0.50
N ALA A 174 1.77 -9.33 -0.34
CA ALA A 174 0.75 -10.30 -0.68
C ALA A 174 -0.13 -10.63 0.52
N HIS A 175 -1.06 -9.76 0.87
CA HIS A 175 -2.02 -10.01 1.94
C HIS A 175 -3.42 -9.55 1.52
N PRO A 176 -4.01 -10.17 0.48
CA PRO A 176 -5.36 -9.82 0.05
C PRO A 176 -6.40 -10.23 1.11
N THR A 177 -7.49 -9.48 1.19
CA THR A 177 -8.68 -9.83 1.98
C THR A 177 -9.83 -10.32 1.12
N GLU A 178 -9.63 -10.33 -0.19
CA GLU A 178 -10.59 -10.83 -1.18
C GLU A 178 -9.89 -11.64 -2.25
N VAL A 179 -10.61 -12.60 -2.83
CA VAL A 179 -10.10 -13.38 -3.95
C VAL A 179 -10.09 -12.51 -5.19
N GLN A 180 -8.90 -12.26 -5.73
CA GLN A 180 -8.73 -11.50 -6.96
C GLN A 180 -8.28 -12.41 -8.09
N ARG A 181 -9.07 -12.47 -9.16
CA ARG A 181 -8.72 -13.17 -10.39
C ARG A 181 -8.31 -12.16 -11.44
N LYS A 182 -7.20 -12.44 -12.15
CA LYS A 182 -6.70 -11.54 -13.22
C LYS A 182 -7.79 -11.21 -14.23
N SER A 183 -8.61 -12.19 -14.65
CA SER A 183 -9.71 -11.99 -15.60
C SER A 183 -10.80 -11.03 -15.09
N ILE A 184 -11.05 -11.00 -13.77
CA ILE A 184 -11.98 -10.05 -13.16
C ILE A 184 -11.35 -8.67 -13.11
N LEU A 185 -10.10 -8.56 -12.65
CA LEU A 185 -9.36 -7.29 -12.62
C LEU A 185 -9.24 -6.65 -14.01
N ASP A 186 -8.98 -7.45 -15.05
CA ASP A 186 -8.89 -6.95 -16.42
C ASP A 186 -10.26 -6.46 -16.92
N ALA A 187 -11.36 -7.18 -16.64
CA ALA A 187 -12.71 -6.74 -16.97
C ALA A 187 -13.11 -5.46 -16.21
N GLU A 188 -12.73 -5.33 -14.95
CA GLU A 188 -12.95 -4.12 -14.14
C GLU A 188 -12.17 -2.91 -14.69
N ARG A 189 -10.91 -3.11 -15.10
CA ARG A 189 -10.11 -2.07 -15.77
C ARG A 189 -10.75 -1.62 -17.08
N ASP A 190 -11.27 -2.56 -17.87
CA ASP A 190 -12.00 -2.24 -19.09
C ASP A 190 -13.27 -1.43 -18.82
N ILE A 191 -14.05 -1.81 -17.79
CA ILE A 191 -15.24 -1.06 -17.38
C ILE A 191 -14.85 0.35 -16.92
N ALA A 192 -13.79 0.50 -16.14
CA ALA A 192 -13.31 1.81 -15.70
C ALA A 192 -12.90 2.69 -16.89
N ARG A 193 -12.20 2.12 -17.89
CA ARG A 193 -11.84 2.81 -19.13
C ARG A 193 -13.08 3.23 -19.92
N LEU A 194 -14.05 2.34 -20.09
CA LEU A 194 -15.30 2.61 -20.81
C LEU A 194 -16.13 3.71 -20.11
N LEU A 195 -16.16 3.74 -18.77
CA LEU A 195 -16.79 4.84 -18.02
C LEU A 195 -16.06 6.18 -18.23
N ALA A 196 -14.73 6.14 -18.38
CA ALA A 196 -13.95 7.33 -18.70
C ALA A 196 -14.30 7.85 -20.08
N GLU A 197 -14.24 7.00 -21.11
CA GLU A 197 -14.61 7.33 -22.50
C GLU A 197 -16.03 7.87 -22.60
N ARG A 198 -16.99 7.26 -21.87
CA ARG A 198 -18.38 7.74 -21.80
C ARG A 198 -18.46 9.15 -21.23
N GLY A 199 -17.67 9.44 -20.18
CA GLY A 199 -17.58 10.78 -19.60
C GLY A 199 -17.05 11.81 -20.60
N ASP A 200 -16.00 11.46 -21.33
CA ASP A 200 -15.39 12.32 -22.34
C ASP A 200 -16.33 12.59 -23.53
N VAL A 201 -17.10 11.58 -23.95
CA VAL A 201 -18.15 11.76 -24.97
C VAL A 201 -19.24 12.72 -24.48
N ALA A 202 -19.70 12.54 -23.22
CA ALA A 202 -20.71 13.40 -22.64
C ALA A 202 -20.22 14.86 -22.42
N GLU A 203 -18.97 15.06 -22.05
CA GLU A 203 -18.36 16.39 -21.89
C GLU A 203 -18.24 17.09 -23.25
N ARG A 204 -17.75 16.39 -24.27
CA ARG A 204 -17.66 16.94 -25.65
C ARG A 204 -19.02 17.28 -26.20
N ALA A 205 -20.06 16.51 -25.90
CA ALA A 205 -21.42 16.78 -26.35
C ALA A 205 -21.95 18.15 -25.89
N GLN A 206 -21.47 18.67 -24.74
CA GLN A 206 -21.88 20.00 -24.26
C GLN A 206 -21.40 21.16 -25.18
N LEU A 207 -20.42 20.89 -26.04
CA LEU A 207 -19.92 21.86 -27.02
C LEU A 207 -20.79 21.97 -28.28
N TYR A 208 -21.74 21.05 -28.45
CA TYR A 208 -22.56 20.97 -29.66
C TYR A 208 -24.04 21.21 -29.37
N ASN A 209 -24.78 21.64 -30.38
CA ASN A 209 -26.23 21.77 -30.30
C ASN A 209 -26.86 20.37 -30.27
N ALA A 210 -27.44 19.99 -29.13
CA ALA A 210 -28.03 18.67 -28.88
C ALA A 210 -29.06 18.24 -29.94
N ALA A 211 -29.80 19.19 -30.54
CA ALA A 211 -30.79 18.91 -31.60
C ALA A 211 -30.17 18.49 -32.94
N ARG A 212 -28.89 18.75 -33.14
CA ARG A 212 -28.14 18.43 -34.39
C ARG A 212 -27.03 17.40 -34.16
N ASP A 213 -26.78 17.03 -32.93
CA ASP A 213 -25.72 16.05 -32.58
C ASP A 213 -26.22 14.61 -32.71
N ALA A 214 -26.08 14.04 -33.88
CA ALA A 214 -26.44 12.65 -34.17
C ALA A 214 -25.32 11.66 -33.77
N LEU A 215 -24.09 12.11 -33.49
CA LEU A 215 -22.95 11.27 -33.21
C LEU A 215 -22.89 10.84 -31.74
N THR A 216 -23.17 11.77 -30.82
CA THR A 216 -23.13 11.48 -29.37
C THR A 216 -24.06 10.33 -28.94
N PRO A 217 -25.35 10.28 -29.36
CA PRO A 217 -26.21 9.16 -29.00
C PRO A 217 -25.68 7.81 -29.53
N ARG A 218 -25.11 7.79 -30.75
CA ARG A 218 -24.52 6.57 -31.33
C ARG A 218 -23.26 6.13 -30.55
N ALA A 219 -22.39 7.07 -30.20
CA ALA A 219 -21.19 6.79 -29.42
C ALA A 219 -21.54 6.26 -28.01
N LEU A 220 -22.53 6.87 -27.36
CA LEU A 220 -23.01 6.42 -26.03
C LEU A 220 -23.68 5.03 -26.10
N ALA A 221 -24.43 4.73 -27.16
CA ALA A 221 -25.03 3.42 -27.38
C ALA A 221 -23.95 2.34 -27.63
N ALA A 222 -22.95 2.64 -28.48
CA ALA A 222 -21.83 1.73 -28.72
C ALA A 222 -21.01 1.45 -27.44
N ASN A 223 -20.75 2.48 -26.65
CA ASN A 223 -20.10 2.33 -25.34
C ASN A 223 -20.92 1.46 -24.38
N GLU A 224 -22.27 1.61 -24.34
CA GLU A 224 -23.15 0.80 -23.50
C GLU A 224 -23.14 -0.67 -23.91
N VAL A 225 -23.08 -0.99 -25.20
CA VAL A 225 -22.91 -2.36 -25.68
C VAL A 225 -21.60 -2.98 -25.16
N GLN A 226 -20.50 -2.23 -25.18
CA GLN A 226 -19.23 -2.69 -24.66
C GLN A 226 -19.27 -2.88 -23.13
N LEU A 227 -19.86 -1.95 -22.38
CA LEU A 227 -20.08 -2.08 -20.94
C LEU A 227 -20.89 -3.34 -20.62
N ARG A 228 -21.99 -3.58 -21.36
CA ARG A 228 -22.81 -4.77 -21.22
C ARG A 228 -22.01 -6.05 -21.44
N ALA A 229 -21.16 -6.08 -22.47
CA ALA A 229 -20.30 -7.23 -22.74
C ALA A 229 -19.34 -7.51 -21.57
N ARG A 230 -18.72 -6.49 -20.98
CA ARG A 230 -17.83 -6.64 -19.81
C ARG A 230 -18.60 -7.07 -18.55
N VAL A 231 -19.78 -6.52 -18.29
CA VAL A 231 -20.63 -6.93 -17.16
C VAL A 231 -21.11 -8.36 -17.34
N ALA A 232 -21.49 -8.77 -18.55
CA ALA A 232 -21.85 -10.15 -18.86
C ALA A 232 -20.66 -11.10 -18.66
N GLN A 233 -19.45 -10.68 -19.08
CA GLN A 233 -18.22 -11.42 -18.82
C GLN A 233 -17.98 -11.60 -17.32
N LEU A 234 -18.14 -10.54 -16.50
CA LEU A 234 -18.05 -10.65 -15.03
C LEU A 234 -19.08 -11.63 -14.48
N TRP A 235 -20.35 -11.53 -14.87
CA TRP A 235 -21.42 -12.40 -14.40
C TRP A 235 -21.17 -13.87 -14.72
N GLN A 236 -20.60 -14.17 -15.90
CA GLN A 236 -20.25 -15.52 -16.32
C GLN A 236 -18.89 -15.99 -15.80
N THR A 237 -18.09 -15.10 -15.24
CA THR A 237 -16.79 -15.46 -14.67
C THR A 237 -16.98 -15.92 -13.22
N ARG A 238 -16.40 -17.07 -12.88
CA ARG A 238 -16.41 -17.55 -11.49
C ARG A 238 -15.60 -16.59 -10.60
N LEU A 239 -16.22 -16.11 -9.52
CA LEU A 239 -15.57 -15.19 -8.57
C LEU A 239 -14.50 -15.91 -7.74
N LEU A 240 -14.80 -17.10 -7.25
CA LEU A 240 -13.89 -17.90 -6.44
C LEU A 240 -12.97 -18.76 -7.30
N ARG A 241 -11.77 -19.04 -6.80
CA ARG A 241 -10.84 -20.02 -7.39
C ARG A 241 -11.12 -21.43 -6.85
N TYR A 242 -10.91 -22.45 -7.65
CA TYR A 242 -10.92 -23.85 -7.19
C TYR A 242 -9.64 -24.21 -6.46
N SER A 243 -8.49 -23.78 -7.00
CA SER A 243 -7.20 -24.03 -6.42
C SER A 243 -6.78 -22.89 -5.50
N LYS A 244 -6.03 -23.24 -4.47
CA LYS A 244 -5.36 -22.28 -3.61
C LYS A 244 -4.45 -21.37 -4.43
N LEU A 245 -4.36 -20.09 -4.06
CA LEU A 245 -3.45 -19.14 -4.69
C LEU A 245 -2.01 -19.59 -4.46
N THR A 246 -1.24 -19.65 -5.53
CA THR A 246 0.22 -19.93 -5.45
C THR A 246 0.98 -18.63 -5.32
N VAL A 247 2.24 -18.69 -4.84
CA VAL A 247 3.11 -17.52 -4.82
C VAL A 247 3.39 -17.00 -6.24
N ALA A 248 3.43 -17.89 -7.25
CA ALA A 248 3.54 -17.50 -8.65
C ALA A 248 2.35 -16.64 -9.11
N ASP A 249 1.12 -17.00 -8.72
CA ASP A 249 -0.06 -16.17 -9.01
C ASP A 249 0.03 -14.79 -8.33
N GLU A 250 0.54 -14.73 -7.10
CA GLU A 250 0.73 -13.46 -6.37
C GLU A 250 1.78 -12.58 -7.06
N ILE A 251 2.88 -13.16 -7.57
CA ILE A 251 3.89 -12.47 -8.36
C ILE A 251 3.23 -11.83 -9.60
N GLU A 252 2.51 -12.61 -10.40
CA GLU A 252 1.85 -12.11 -11.62
C GLU A 252 0.80 -11.02 -11.32
N ASN A 253 0.04 -11.17 -10.25
CA ASN A 253 -0.91 -10.14 -9.83
C ASN A 253 -0.20 -8.82 -9.48
N ALA A 254 0.90 -8.87 -8.75
CA ALA A 254 1.68 -7.68 -8.41
C ALA A 254 2.29 -7.01 -9.66
N LEU A 255 2.87 -7.80 -10.56
CA LEU A 255 3.47 -7.31 -11.81
C LEU A 255 2.46 -6.57 -12.69
N SER A 256 1.18 -6.98 -12.66
CA SER A 256 0.14 -6.31 -13.42
C SER A 256 -0.04 -4.82 -13.05
N TYR A 257 0.30 -4.41 -11.82
CA TYR A 257 0.27 -3.00 -11.40
C TYR A 257 1.48 -2.22 -11.91
N TYR A 258 2.63 -2.90 -12.08
CA TYR A 258 3.80 -2.27 -12.71
C TYR A 258 3.53 -1.97 -14.17
N GLU A 259 2.97 -2.93 -14.91
CA GLU A 259 2.62 -2.77 -16.32
C GLU A 259 1.54 -1.69 -16.53
N ALA A 260 0.48 -1.73 -15.72
CA ALA A 260 -0.65 -0.83 -15.87
C ALA A 260 -0.35 0.59 -15.40
N THR A 261 0.41 0.76 -14.31
CA THR A 261 0.52 2.03 -13.59
C THR A 261 1.96 2.50 -13.40
N PHE A 262 2.81 1.74 -12.69
CA PHE A 262 4.06 2.32 -12.19
C PHE A 262 5.05 2.69 -13.28
N LEU A 263 5.26 1.83 -14.27
CA LEU A 263 6.19 2.06 -15.38
C LEU A 263 5.85 3.31 -16.20
N ARG A 264 4.57 3.69 -16.24
CA ARG A 264 4.07 4.83 -17.02
C ARG A 264 3.90 6.10 -16.19
N GLU A 265 3.45 5.98 -14.94
CA GLU A 265 3.07 7.14 -14.14
C GLU A 265 4.23 7.71 -13.31
N ILE A 266 5.19 6.88 -12.87
CA ILE A 266 6.35 7.38 -12.12
C ILE A 266 7.21 8.34 -12.97
N PRO A 267 7.55 8.04 -14.24
CA PRO A 267 8.25 9.01 -15.08
C PRO A 267 7.54 10.36 -15.22
N LYS A 268 6.21 10.36 -15.29
CA LYS A 268 5.41 11.59 -15.35
C LYS A 268 5.49 12.42 -14.07
N ILE A 269 5.56 11.77 -12.90
CA ILE A 269 5.76 12.45 -11.61
C ILE A 269 7.08 13.23 -11.63
N TYR A 270 8.16 12.61 -12.09
CA TYR A 270 9.47 13.27 -12.20
C TYR A 270 9.44 14.40 -13.22
N ALA A 271 8.89 14.19 -14.41
CA ALA A 271 8.80 15.22 -15.43
C ALA A 271 8.00 16.46 -14.96
N ASN A 272 6.90 16.24 -14.23
CA ASN A 272 6.14 17.34 -13.62
C ASN A 272 6.96 18.06 -12.54
N LEU A 273 7.62 17.31 -11.66
CA LEU A 273 8.43 17.84 -10.57
C LEU A 273 9.60 18.68 -11.12
N GLU A 274 10.31 18.18 -12.14
CA GLU A 274 11.41 18.88 -12.80
C GLU A 274 10.96 20.19 -13.44
N ARG A 275 9.83 20.15 -14.15
CA ARG A 275 9.22 21.35 -14.74
C ARG A 275 8.82 22.37 -13.67
N ASP A 276 8.17 21.93 -12.59
CA ASP A 276 7.67 22.82 -11.55
C ASP A 276 8.79 23.42 -10.68
N LEU A 277 9.95 22.74 -10.59
CA LEU A 277 11.15 23.23 -9.95
C LEU A 277 12.02 24.09 -10.89
N GLY A 278 11.81 24.00 -12.20
CA GLY A 278 12.70 24.59 -13.20
C GLY A 278 14.12 24.00 -13.17
N GLN A 279 14.23 22.72 -12.82
CA GLN A 279 15.48 21.99 -12.66
C GLN A 279 15.37 20.65 -13.40
N ASN A 280 16.39 20.33 -14.17
CA ASN A 280 16.47 19.04 -14.86
C ASN A 280 17.29 18.04 -14.02
N ASN A 281 17.08 16.75 -14.25
CA ASN A 281 17.84 15.66 -13.64
C ASN A 281 17.68 15.54 -12.11
N VAL A 282 16.47 15.69 -11.58
CA VAL A 282 16.17 15.34 -10.19
C VAL A 282 16.57 13.88 -9.94
N HIS A 283 17.33 13.61 -8.90
CA HIS A 283 17.78 12.26 -8.57
C HIS A 283 16.58 11.32 -8.33
N SER A 284 16.74 10.03 -8.69
CA SER A 284 15.68 9.03 -8.49
C SER A 284 15.57 8.68 -7.00
N PHE A 285 14.60 9.25 -6.32
CA PHE A 285 14.32 9.07 -4.89
C PHE A 285 13.16 8.10 -4.63
N LEU A 286 12.27 7.87 -5.61
CA LEU A 286 11.14 6.97 -5.50
C LEU A 286 11.59 5.55 -5.88
N ARG A 287 11.57 4.63 -4.93
CA ARG A 287 12.05 3.25 -5.07
C ARG A 287 10.95 2.26 -4.72
N MET A 288 10.52 1.48 -5.69
CA MET A 288 9.51 0.44 -5.44
C MET A 288 10.11 -0.73 -4.68
N GLY A 289 9.42 -1.18 -3.64
CA GLY A 289 9.75 -2.38 -2.90
C GLY A 289 8.72 -3.49 -3.08
N GLN A 290 9.10 -4.73 -2.80
CA GLN A 290 8.22 -5.90 -2.92
C GLN A 290 8.59 -6.98 -1.91
N TRP A 291 7.57 -7.59 -1.28
CA TRP A 291 7.73 -8.74 -0.41
C TRP A 291 7.42 -10.08 -1.09
N ILE A 292 6.67 -10.02 -2.20
CA ILE A 292 6.17 -11.21 -2.89
C ILE A 292 7.35 -11.96 -3.50
N GLY A 293 7.56 -13.20 -3.06
CA GLY A 293 8.71 -14.02 -3.44
C GLY A 293 9.90 -13.96 -2.48
N GLY A 294 9.94 -12.99 -1.53
CA GLY A 294 11.02 -12.86 -0.54
C GLY A 294 10.57 -13.06 0.91
N ASP A 295 9.29 -12.94 1.19
CA ASP A 295 8.71 -13.01 2.54
C ASP A 295 8.36 -14.44 2.93
N ARG A 296 9.16 -15.03 3.82
CA ARG A 296 9.02 -16.41 4.29
C ARG A 296 8.40 -16.53 5.68
N ASP A 297 8.21 -15.44 6.41
CA ASP A 297 7.65 -15.48 7.75
C ASP A 297 6.34 -16.26 7.77
N GLY A 298 6.40 -17.50 8.29
CA GLY A 298 5.30 -18.45 8.34
C GLY A 298 4.67 -18.75 6.98
N ASN A 299 5.38 -18.62 5.87
CA ASN A 299 4.95 -19.07 4.54
C ASN A 299 5.87 -20.15 3.98
N PRO A 300 5.55 -21.43 4.15
CA PRO A 300 6.39 -22.53 3.67
C PRO A 300 6.45 -22.62 2.13
N ASN A 301 5.60 -21.87 1.42
CA ASN A 301 5.56 -21.89 -0.05
C ASN A 301 6.56 -20.92 -0.70
N VAL A 302 7.30 -20.13 0.09
CA VAL A 302 8.36 -19.24 -0.39
C VAL A 302 9.71 -19.90 -0.16
N SER A 303 10.40 -20.23 -1.25
CA SER A 303 11.69 -20.93 -1.30
C SER A 303 12.72 -20.14 -2.10
N ALA A 304 13.94 -20.64 -2.18
CA ALA A 304 14.98 -20.12 -3.06
C ALA A 304 14.53 -20.08 -4.54
N ALA A 305 13.85 -21.11 -5.01
CA ALA A 305 13.30 -21.15 -6.36
C ALA A 305 12.23 -20.08 -6.59
N THR A 306 11.40 -19.82 -5.60
CA THR A 306 10.37 -18.75 -5.66
C THR A 306 11.02 -17.36 -5.74
N LEU A 307 12.11 -17.14 -5.02
CA LEU A 307 12.86 -15.88 -5.09
C LEU A 307 13.48 -15.68 -6.48
N VAL A 308 14.06 -16.73 -7.07
CA VAL A 308 14.57 -16.70 -8.45
C VAL A 308 13.45 -16.34 -9.42
N GLN A 309 12.31 -17.02 -9.32
CA GLN A 309 11.15 -16.79 -10.17
C GLN A 309 10.63 -15.33 -10.05
N ALA A 310 10.55 -14.80 -8.83
CA ALA A 310 10.09 -13.42 -8.61
C ALA A 310 10.97 -12.41 -9.35
N LEU A 311 12.29 -12.49 -9.18
CA LEU A 311 13.24 -11.57 -9.82
C LEU A 311 13.31 -11.78 -11.35
N GLN A 312 13.24 -13.02 -11.81
CA GLN A 312 13.19 -13.34 -13.22
C GLN A 312 11.98 -12.69 -13.90
N ARG A 313 10.79 -12.84 -13.31
CA ARG A 313 9.55 -12.25 -13.83
C ARG A 313 9.55 -10.73 -13.75
N GLN A 314 10.07 -10.14 -12.68
CA GLN A 314 10.24 -8.68 -12.55
C GLN A 314 11.13 -8.13 -13.66
N SER A 315 12.29 -8.75 -13.89
CA SER A 315 13.22 -8.35 -14.93
C SER A 315 12.58 -8.47 -16.32
N GLU A 316 11.82 -9.53 -16.56
CA GLU A 316 11.13 -9.71 -17.83
C GLU A 316 10.13 -8.58 -18.11
N VAL A 317 9.36 -8.15 -17.11
CA VAL A 317 8.39 -7.04 -17.25
C VAL A 317 9.12 -5.74 -17.56
N ALA A 318 10.21 -5.41 -16.87
CA ALA A 318 11.00 -4.21 -17.13
C ALA A 318 11.58 -4.21 -18.56
N LEU A 319 12.22 -5.29 -18.96
CA LEU A 319 12.87 -5.40 -20.26
C LEU A 319 11.87 -5.40 -21.42
N ARG A 320 10.70 -6.04 -21.26
CA ARG A 320 9.63 -5.98 -22.27
C ARG A 320 9.06 -4.57 -22.45
N HIS A 321 8.95 -3.82 -21.37
CA HIS A 321 8.58 -2.41 -21.43
C HIS A 321 9.65 -1.63 -22.21
N TYR A 322 10.92 -1.77 -21.87
CA TYR A 322 12.00 -1.06 -22.56
C TYR A 322 12.10 -1.43 -24.06
N LEU A 323 11.97 -2.69 -24.40
CA LEU A 323 11.92 -3.16 -25.78
C LEU A 323 10.77 -2.50 -26.57
N THR A 324 9.61 -2.37 -25.93
CA THR A 324 8.45 -1.72 -26.55
C THR A 324 8.71 -0.24 -26.80
N GLU A 325 9.23 0.47 -25.79
CA GLU A 325 9.50 1.91 -25.88
C GLU A 325 10.64 2.21 -26.86
N VAL A 326 11.71 1.42 -26.86
CA VAL A 326 12.84 1.56 -27.83
C VAL A 326 12.37 1.33 -29.26
N HIS A 327 11.49 0.35 -29.48
CA HIS A 327 10.92 0.11 -30.80
C HIS A 327 10.09 1.28 -31.32
N LEU A 328 9.21 1.82 -30.46
CA LEU A 328 8.38 2.98 -30.81
C LEU A 328 9.25 4.22 -31.06
N LEU A 329 10.25 4.44 -30.21
CA LEU A 329 11.22 5.52 -30.35
C LEU A 329 12.00 5.40 -31.69
N GLY A 330 12.36 4.18 -32.12
CA GLY A 330 12.99 3.96 -33.41
C GLY A 330 12.12 4.35 -34.62
N GLY A 331 10.80 4.26 -34.49
CA GLY A 331 9.86 4.79 -35.49
C GLY A 331 9.75 6.30 -35.46
N GLU A 332 9.77 6.90 -34.27
CA GLU A 332 9.66 8.37 -34.10
C GLU A 332 10.94 9.10 -34.51
N LEU A 333 12.12 8.49 -34.29
CA LEU A 333 13.42 9.08 -34.61
C LEU A 333 14.01 8.59 -35.95
N SER A 334 13.17 8.37 -36.94
CA SER A 334 13.57 8.11 -38.36
C SER A 334 14.06 9.42 -39.02
N LEU A 335 15.14 9.98 -38.46
CA LEU A 335 15.70 11.28 -38.85
C LEU A 335 16.87 11.07 -39.77
N SER A 336 16.86 11.72 -40.96
CA SER A 336 17.90 11.62 -41.96
C SER A 336 19.09 12.54 -41.64
N ALA A 337 20.27 12.02 -41.71
CA ALA A 337 21.53 12.76 -41.61
C ALA A 337 21.75 13.74 -42.77
N HIS A 338 20.97 13.63 -43.87
CA HIS A 338 20.95 14.61 -44.91
C HIS A 338 20.17 15.90 -44.57
N LEU A 339 19.32 15.83 -43.53
CA LEU A 339 18.45 16.94 -43.14
C LEU A 339 18.88 17.55 -41.82
N VAL A 340 19.50 16.80 -40.93
CA VAL A 340 19.94 17.23 -39.60
C VAL A 340 21.30 16.64 -39.24
N GLU A 341 22.20 17.44 -38.76
CA GLU A 341 23.48 16.99 -38.24
C GLU A 341 23.29 16.17 -36.94
N VAL A 342 24.20 15.24 -36.69
CA VAL A 342 24.25 14.45 -35.47
C VAL A 342 25.62 14.57 -34.83
N SER A 343 25.67 14.41 -33.51
CA SER A 343 26.94 14.44 -32.77
C SER A 343 27.86 13.29 -33.17
N PRO A 344 29.20 13.45 -33.09
CA PRO A 344 30.13 12.36 -33.38
C PRO A 344 29.89 11.12 -32.52
N ALA A 345 29.50 11.28 -31.26
CA ALA A 345 29.18 10.16 -30.37
C ALA A 345 27.91 9.42 -30.83
N MET A 346 26.93 10.16 -31.37
CA MET A 346 25.74 9.57 -31.95
C MET A 346 26.03 8.79 -33.21
N GLN A 347 26.89 9.33 -34.09
CA GLN A 347 27.37 8.65 -35.29
C GLN A 347 28.11 7.37 -34.93
N GLN A 348 28.99 7.38 -33.96
CA GLN A 348 29.68 6.19 -33.50
C GLN A 348 28.75 5.15 -32.93
N LEU A 349 27.72 5.56 -32.18
CA LEU A 349 26.68 4.67 -31.66
C LEU A 349 25.88 4.01 -32.80
N ALA A 350 25.56 4.76 -33.84
CA ALA A 350 24.87 4.24 -35.03
C ALA A 350 25.74 3.25 -35.80
N GLU A 351 27.03 3.51 -35.95
CA GLU A 351 28.00 2.64 -36.64
C GLU A 351 28.25 1.33 -35.88
N SER A 352 28.12 1.35 -34.56
CA SER A 352 28.21 0.12 -33.74
C SER A 352 27.00 -0.80 -33.85
N SER A 353 25.93 -0.35 -34.49
CA SER A 353 24.73 -1.13 -34.71
C SER A 353 24.93 -2.19 -35.80
N PRO A 354 24.41 -3.41 -35.61
CA PRO A 354 24.44 -4.46 -36.63
C PRO A 354 23.42 -4.27 -37.75
N ASP A 355 22.72 -3.14 -37.76
CA ASP A 355 21.70 -2.83 -38.76
C ASP A 355 22.36 -2.46 -40.10
N THR A 356 22.26 -3.37 -41.07
CA THR A 356 22.80 -3.25 -42.43
C THR A 356 21.74 -2.87 -43.44
N ASN A 357 20.55 -2.49 -43.03
CA ASN A 357 19.43 -2.16 -43.92
C ASN A 357 19.77 -0.91 -44.74
N GLU A 358 19.78 -1.02 -46.08
CA GLU A 358 20.13 0.05 -47.00
C GLU A 358 19.22 1.27 -46.87
N HIS A 359 17.93 1.06 -46.51
CA HIS A 359 16.96 2.17 -46.34
C HIS A 359 17.16 2.97 -45.04
N ARG A 360 18.10 2.56 -44.17
CA ARG A 360 18.35 3.22 -42.89
C ARG A 360 19.80 3.72 -42.76
N GLN A 361 20.56 3.70 -43.82
CA GLN A 361 21.97 4.13 -43.79
C GLN A 361 22.13 5.59 -43.40
N ASP A 362 21.20 6.44 -43.78
CA ASP A 362 21.16 7.87 -43.43
C ASP A 362 20.33 8.17 -42.19
N GLU A 363 19.81 7.16 -41.48
CA GLU A 363 19.01 7.30 -40.23
C GLU A 363 19.81 6.90 -38.98
N PRO A 364 20.77 7.70 -38.49
CA PRO A 364 21.68 7.28 -37.43
C PRO A 364 20.96 6.97 -36.11
N TYR A 365 19.93 7.73 -35.74
CA TYR A 365 19.17 7.46 -34.51
C TYR A 365 18.45 6.12 -34.58
N ARG A 366 17.79 5.83 -35.69
CA ARG A 366 17.07 4.57 -35.85
C ARG A 366 18.00 3.39 -35.92
N ARG A 367 19.15 3.53 -36.57
CA ARG A 367 20.20 2.48 -36.57
C ARG A 367 20.70 2.17 -35.17
N ALA A 368 21.03 3.21 -34.37
CA ALA A 368 21.44 3.03 -33.00
C ALA A 368 20.37 2.35 -32.17
N LEU A 369 19.11 2.76 -32.27
CA LEU A 369 18.00 2.16 -31.56
C LEU A 369 17.73 0.70 -31.98
N THR A 370 18.00 0.35 -33.23
CA THR A 370 17.98 -1.05 -33.69
C THR A 370 19.05 -1.88 -32.98
N GLY A 371 20.28 -1.37 -32.83
CA GLY A 371 21.36 -1.98 -32.06
C GLY A 371 21.02 -2.11 -30.56
N ILE A 372 20.47 -1.05 -29.96
CA ILE A 372 19.99 -1.05 -28.59
C ILE A 372 18.89 -2.10 -28.37
N TYR A 373 17.92 -2.20 -29.30
CA TYR A 373 16.89 -3.23 -29.26
C TYR A 373 17.49 -4.65 -29.29
N ALA A 374 18.46 -4.89 -30.14
CA ALA A 374 19.12 -6.18 -30.23
C ALA A 374 19.87 -6.55 -28.91
N ARG A 375 20.55 -5.59 -28.30
CA ARG A 375 21.18 -5.78 -26.99
C ARG A 375 20.15 -6.06 -25.88
N LEU A 376 19.05 -5.31 -25.84
CA LEU A 376 17.96 -5.56 -24.88
C LEU A 376 17.32 -6.93 -25.08
N ALA A 377 17.15 -7.38 -26.33
CA ALA A 377 16.61 -8.71 -26.62
C ALA A 377 17.55 -9.81 -26.12
N ALA A 378 18.88 -9.63 -26.28
CA ALA A 378 19.88 -10.52 -25.70
C ALA A 378 19.84 -10.51 -24.16
N THR A 379 19.73 -9.33 -23.55
CA THR A 379 19.60 -9.17 -22.10
C THR A 379 18.35 -9.86 -21.57
N LEU A 380 17.21 -9.72 -22.25
CA LEU A 380 15.98 -10.43 -21.89
C LEU A 380 16.17 -11.95 -21.90
N ARG A 381 16.83 -12.47 -22.93
CA ARG A 381 17.11 -13.90 -23.02
C ARG A 381 18.04 -14.38 -21.89
N GLU A 382 19.10 -13.63 -21.61
CA GLU A 382 20.08 -13.98 -20.59
C GLU A 382 19.49 -13.91 -19.18
N LEU A 383 18.78 -12.82 -18.83
CA LEU A 383 18.25 -12.60 -17.49
C LEU A 383 16.98 -13.38 -17.20
N SER A 384 16.11 -13.61 -18.19
CA SER A 384 14.80 -14.22 -17.97
C SER A 384 14.51 -15.46 -18.80
N GLY A 385 15.36 -15.78 -19.79
CA GLY A 385 15.05 -16.82 -20.77
C GLY A 385 13.95 -16.44 -21.76
N GLY A 386 13.44 -15.20 -21.69
CA GLY A 386 12.37 -14.70 -22.54
C GLY A 386 12.83 -14.37 -23.96
N GLU A 387 11.90 -14.37 -24.90
CA GLU A 387 12.12 -13.89 -26.26
C GLU A 387 11.46 -12.53 -26.48
N ALA A 388 12.14 -11.67 -27.25
CA ALA A 388 11.59 -10.39 -27.66
C ALA A 388 10.40 -10.60 -28.62
N ALA A 389 9.35 -9.79 -28.48
CA ALA A 389 8.14 -9.92 -29.29
C ALA A 389 8.38 -9.66 -30.80
N ARG A 390 9.47 -8.99 -31.14
CA ARG A 390 9.87 -8.70 -32.51
C ARG A 390 11.26 -9.26 -32.76
N HIS A 391 11.50 -9.68 -33.99
CA HIS A 391 12.80 -10.20 -34.39
C HIS A 391 13.89 -9.14 -34.20
N ALA A 392 14.92 -9.48 -33.42
CA ALA A 392 16.11 -8.64 -33.26
C ALA A 392 17.08 -8.87 -34.43
N VAL A 393 17.72 -7.81 -34.89
CA VAL A 393 18.76 -7.90 -35.91
C VAL A 393 19.98 -8.53 -35.26
N MET A 394 20.52 -9.60 -35.81
CA MET A 394 21.74 -10.31 -35.39
C MET A 394 22.04 -10.32 -33.87
N PRO A 395 22.51 -11.39 -33.29
CA PRO A 395 22.76 -11.43 -31.84
C PRO A 395 23.80 -10.37 -31.49
N GLN A 396 23.45 -9.57 -30.49
CA GLN A 396 24.32 -8.59 -29.85
C GLN A 396 24.67 -9.08 -28.44
N ASN A 397 25.75 -8.57 -27.88
CA ASN A 397 26.08 -8.80 -26.48
C ASN A 397 25.02 -8.16 -25.58
N ALA A 398 24.56 -8.93 -24.60
CA ALA A 398 23.65 -8.43 -23.57
C ALA A 398 24.26 -7.23 -22.82
N TYR A 399 23.43 -6.41 -22.24
CA TYR A 399 23.89 -5.41 -21.29
C TYR A 399 24.27 -6.08 -19.98
N THR A 400 25.40 -5.71 -19.41
CA THR A 400 25.85 -6.18 -18.09
C THR A 400 25.09 -5.49 -16.96
N GLU A 401 24.75 -4.22 -17.17
CA GLU A 401 24.00 -3.40 -16.22
C GLU A 401 23.10 -2.37 -16.92
N ALA A 402 22.07 -1.91 -16.23
CA ALA A 402 21.16 -0.90 -16.75
C ALA A 402 21.83 0.46 -17.03
N GLY A 403 22.96 0.73 -16.38
CA GLY A 403 23.77 1.93 -16.59
C GLY A 403 24.31 2.06 -18.00
N GLU A 404 24.75 0.95 -18.63
CA GLU A 404 25.19 0.94 -20.02
C GLU A 404 24.06 1.33 -20.98
N PHE A 405 22.88 0.76 -20.79
CA PHE A 405 21.69 1.10 -21.58
C PHE A 405 21.33 2.59 -21.44
N LEU A 406 21.32 3.08 -20.19
CA LEU A 406 21.06 4.47 -19.91
C LEU A 406 22.09 5.41 -20.55
N ALA A 407 23.38 5.04 -20.58
CA ALA A 407 24.44 5.81 -21.22
C ALA A 407 24.19 5.96 -22.73
N GLN A 408 23.77 4.91 -23.41
CA GLN A 408 23.43 4.99 -24.84
C GLN A 408 22.21 5.89 -25.11
N LEU A 409 21.18 5.83 -24.25
CA LEU A 409 20.01 6.73 -24.33
C LEU A 409 20.43 8.20 -24.11
N ARG A 410 21.36 8.46 -23.19
CA ARG A 410 21.92 9.81 -22.97
C ARG A 410 22.68 10.34 -24.18
N THR A 411 23.39 9.47 -24.91
CA THR A 411 24.06 9.87 -26.17
C THR A 411 23.04 10.33 -27.21
N ILE A 412 21.93 9.62 -27.33
CA ILE A 412 20.82 10.00 -28.21
C ILE A 412 20.22 11.36 -27.78
N GLU A 413 19.92 11.50 -26.49
CA GLU A 413 19.37 12.75 -25.94
C GLU A 413 20.28 13.95 -26.18
N ALA A 414 21.57 13.81 -25.86
CA ALA A 414 22.55 14.87 -26.04
C ALA A 414 22.67 15.32 -27.50
N SER A 415 22.65 14.37 -28.46
CA SER A 415 22.67 14.69 -29.88
C SER A 415 21.41 15.41 -30.32
N LEU A 416 20.21 14.95 -29.87
CA LEU A 416 18.95 15.65 -30.19
C LEU A 416 18.91 17.07 -29.61
N GLN A 417 19.41 17.28 -28.39
CA GLN A 417 19.44 18.60 -27.77
C GLN A 417 20.38 19.56 -28.53
N ALA A 418 21.53 19.06 -28.97
CA ALA A 418 22.54 19.86 -29.69
C ALA A 418 22.05 20.25 -31.12
N HIS A 419 21.18 19.45 -31.74
CA HIS A 419 20.77 19.57 -33.12
C HIS A 419 19.26 19.80 -33.32
N HIS A 420 18.69 20.68 -32.49
CA HIS A 420 17.28 21.16 -32.58
C HIS A 420 16.20 20.09 -32.32
N GLY A 421 16.55 18.89 -31.86
CA GLY A 421 15.62 17.78 -31.61
C GLY A 421 15.14 17.70 -30.14
N ALA A 422 15.34 18.73 -29.30
CA ALA A 422 14.96 18.69 -27.88
C ALA A 422 13.48 18.31 -27.65
N ALA A 423 12.58 18.81 -28.50
CA ALA A 423 11.16 18.47 -28.39
C ALA A 423 10.87 16.98 -28.63
N LEU A 424 11.67 16.32 -29.49
CA LEU A 424 11.52 14.89 -29.80
C LEU A 424 11.96 14.00 -28.62
N ALA A 425 12.85 14.50 -27.76
CA ALA A 425 13.30 13.79 -26.58
C ALA A 425 12.23 13.74 -25.47
N LEU A 426 11.34 14.73 -25.41
CA LEU A 426 10.43 14.93 -24.26
C LEU A 426 9.35 13.85 -24.13
N GLU A 427 8.81 13.37 -25.26
CA GLU A 427 7.61 12.52 -25.22
C GLU A 427 7.91 11.07 -24.80
N ARG A 428 9.02 10.49 -25.27
CA ARG A 428 9.33 9.08 -25.06
C ARG A 428 10.73 8.83 -24.51
N LEU A 429 11.76 9.51 -25.07
CA LEU A 429 13.15 9.23 -24.66
C LEU A 429 13.39 9.58 -23.18
N GLN A 430 13.02 10.77 -22.74
CA GLN A 430 13.20 11.18 -21.33
C GLN A 430 12.35 10.32 -20.36
N PRO A 431 11.06 10.02 -20.60
CA PRO A 431 10.31 9.06 -19.81
C PRO A 431 10.95 7.66 -19.76
N LEU A 432 11.47 7.16 -20.87
CA LEU A 432 12.19 5.88 -20.91
C LEU A 432 13.48 5.94 -20.06
N MET A 433 14.29 6.98 -20.21
CA MET A 433 15.50 7.17 -19.40
C MET A 433 15.16 7.22 -17.91
N ARG A 434 14.10 7.93 -17.55
CA ARG A 434 13.61 7.97 -16.16
C ARG A 434 13.15 6.59 -15.67
N ALA A 435 12.44 5.85 -16.50
CA ALA A 435 12.04 4.48 -16.16
C ALA A 435 13.26 3.58 -15.89
N VAL A 436 14.30 3.66 -16.73
CA VAL A 436 15.54 2.90 -16.51
C VAL A 436 16.24 3.31 -15.21
N GLN A 437 16.28 4.60 -14.88
CA GLN A 437 16.87 5.11 -13.62
C GLN A 437 16.13 4.62 -12.37
N VAL A 438 14.80 4.48 -12.45
CA VAL A 438 13.96 4.08 -11.30
C VAL A 438 13.91 2.57 -11.15
N PHE A 439 13.75 1.83 -12.25
CA PHE A 439 13.43 0.41 -12.24
C PHE A 439 14.61 -0.50 -12.58
N GLY A 440 15.68 0.03 -13.17
CA GLY A 440 16.83 -0.77 -13.63
C GLY A 440 16.38 -1.95 -14.48
N PHE A 441 17.09 -3.08 -14.34
CA PHE A 441 16.66 -4.36 -14.90
C PHE A 441 15.92 -5.24 -13.87
N HIS A 442 15.90 -4.85 -12.60
CA HIS A 442 15.30 -5.60 -11.49
C HIS A 442 13.85 -5.22 -11.19
N LEU A 443 13.33 -4.12 -11.73
CA LEU A 443 11.99 -3.55 -11.57
C LEU A 443 11.68 -3.04 -10.15
N ALA A 444 11.87 -3.86 -9.13
CA ALA A 444 11.64 -3.50 -7.73
C ALA A 444 12.61 -4.24 -6.81
N THR A 445 12.94 -3.63 -5.68
CA THR A 445 13.74 -4.24 -4.63
C THR A 445 12.91 -5.28 -3.88
N VAL A 446 13.33 -6.54 -3.89
CA VAL A 446 12.70 -7.60 -3.09
C VAL A 446 13.30 -7.60 -1.68
N ASP A 447 12.45 -7.47 -0.66
CA ASP A 447 12.85 -7.64 0.72
C ASP A 447 12.78 -9.13 1.10
N LEU A 448 13.83 -9.64 1.73
CA LEU A 448 13.81 -10.93 2.39
C LEU A 448 13.24 -10.76 3.80
N ARG A 449 12.43 -11.71 4.26
CA ARG A 449 11.91 -11.72 5.61
C ARG A 449 11.79 -13.13 6.17
N GLN A 450 12.16 -13.30 7.45
CA GLN A 450 11.97 -14.52 8.22
C GLN A 450 11.89 -14.18 9.70
N SER A 451 11.35 -15.10 10.51
CA SER A 451 11.25 -14.98 11.96
C SER A 451 12.57 -15.32 12.65
N SER A 452 12.90 -14.61 13.76
CA SER A 452 14.15 -14.76 14.52
C SER A 452 14.39 -16.19 15.00
N ASP A 453 13.34 -16.89 15.46
CA ASP A 453 13.43 -18.27 15.92
C ASP A 453 13.93 -19.24 14.83
N GLN A 454 13.67 -18.94 13.56
CA GLN A 454 14.18 -19.75 12.45
C GLN A 454 15.68 -19.54 12.23
N HIS A 455 16.17 -18.30 12.43
CA HIS A 455 17.60 -17.98 12.34
C HIS A 455 18.36 -18.65 13.49
N GLU A 456 17.84 -18.53 14.71
CA GLU A 456 18.43 -19.17 15.89
C GLU A 456 18.61 -20.68 15.69
N ARG A 457 17.60 -21.35 15.13
CA ARG A 457 17.68 -22.79 14.86
C ARG A 457 18.80 -23.15 13.88
N VAL A 458 18.97 -22.38 12.81
CA VAL A 458 20.04 -22.59 11.83
C VAL A 458 21.41 -22.33 12.45
N VAL A 459 21.55 -21.23 13.18
CA VAL A 459 22.81 -20.89 13.87
C VAL A 459 23.17 -21.95 14.91
N ALA A 460 22.19 -22.42 15.71
CA ALA A 460 22.43 -23.50 16.68
C ALA A 460 22.95 -24.78 16.01
N GLU A 461 22.39 -25.17 14.86
CA GLU A 461 22.86 -26.34 14.12
C GLU A 461 24.27 -26.13 13.55
N LEU A 462 24.54 -24.94 12.96
CA LEU A 462 25.90 -24.61 12.46
C LEU A 462 26.95 -24.69 13.57
N LEU A 463 26.65 -24.14 14.75
CA LEU A 463 27.55 -24.11 15.90
C LEU A 463 27.77 -25.51 16.49
N ALA A 464 26.73 -26.33 16.59
CA ALA A 464 26.82 -27.69 17.06
C ALA A 464 27.65 -28.56 16.11
N VAL A 465 27.41 -28.49 14.80
CA VAL A 465 28.17 -29.22 13.77
C VAL A 465 29.63 -28.79 13.75
N ALA A 466 29.93 -27.50 13.86
CA ALA A 466 31.28 -26.97 13.96
C ALA A 466 31.97 -27.24 15.33
N ARG A 467 31.24 -27.84 16.28
CA ARG A 467 31.71 -28.13 17.67
C ARG A 467 32.17 -26.90 18.44
N ILE A 468 31.51 -25.76 18.20
CA ILE A 468 31.80 -24.50 18.88
C ILE A 468 30.92 -24.32 20.09
N GLU A 469 29.60 -24.53 19.93
CA GLU A 469 28.62 -24.44 21.03
C GLU A 469 27.45 -25.40 20.71
N PRO A 470 27.37 -26.53 21.43
CA PRO A 470 26.33 -27.53 21.17
C PRO A 470 24.94 -27.17 21.72
N HIS A 471 24.85 -26.19 22.61
CA HIS A 471 23.61 -25.83 23.31
C HIS A 471 23.29 -24.35 23.16
N TYR A 472 23.55 -23.78 21.99
CA TYR A 472 23.41 -22.35 21.68
C TYR A 472 22.03 -21.78 22.08
N SER A 473 20.93 -22.45 21.76
CA SER A 473 19.58 -21.99 22.10
C SER A 473 19.29 -21.93 23.60
N ALA A 474 20.06 -22.61 24.41
CA ALA A 474 19.92 -22.59 25.87
C ALA A 474 20.78 -21.50 26.56
N LEU A 475 21.62 -20.81 25.80
CA LEU A 475 22.46 -19.74 26.32
C LEU A 475 21.62 -18.52 26.70
N ALA A 476 22.06 -17.81 27.76
CA ALA A 476 21.57 -16.47 28.06
C ALA A 476 22.04 -15.48 26.99
N GLU A 477 21.30 -14.38 26.78
CA GLU A 477 21.54 -13.40 25.73
C GLU A 477 22.99 -12.88 25.66
N ASP A 478 23.58 -12.54 26.83
CA ASP A 478 24.98 -12.07 26.85
C ASP A 478 25.97 -13.11 26.35
N ALA A 479 25.73 -14.42 26.65
CA ALA A 479 26.54 -15.50 26.14
C ALA A 479 26.36 -15.71 24.63
N LYS A 480 25.12 -15.63 24.13
CA LYS A 480 24.85 -15.67 22.70
C LYS A 480 25.60 -14.55 21.97
N ARG A 481 25.49 -13.33 22.46
CA ARG A 481 26.17 -12.14 21.89
C ARG A 481 27.68 -12.33 21.87
N ALA A 482 28.28 -12.81 22.97
CA ALA A 482 29.75 -13.05 23.09
C ALA A 482 30.22 -14.09 22.04
N VAL A 483 29.47 -15.17 21.84
CA VAL A 483 29.78 -16.21 20.86
C VAL A 483 29.66 -15.60 19.44
N LEU A 484 28.59 -14.91 19.13
CA LEU A 484 28.32 -14.36 17.80
C LEU A 484 29.35 -13.26 17.42
N VAL A 485 29.66 -12.34 18.33
CA VAL A 485 30.68 -11.28 18.09
C VAL A 485 32.04 -11.92 17.79
N ARG A 486 32.48 -12.89 18.59
CA ARG A 486 33.72 -13.63 18.36
C ARG A 486 33.78 -14.27 16.98
N LEU A 487 32.64 -14.88 16.54
CA LEU A 487 32.57 -15.50 15.22
C LEU A 487 32.52 -14.52 14.07
N LEU A 488 31.95 -13.34 14.27
CA LEU A 488 31.95 -12.26 13.28
C LEU A 488 33.33 -11.56 13.19
N GLN A 489 34.19 -11.71 14.19
CA GLN A 489 35.60 -11.29 14.17
C GLN A 489 36.52 -12.33 13.53
N ASP A 490 36.01 -13.52 13.17
CA ASP A 490 36.74 -14.56 12.45
C ASP A 490 36.26 -14.60 10.99
N ALA A 491 37.15 -14.46 10.03
CA ALA A 491 36.81 -14.47 8.61
C ALA A 491 36.34 -15.84 8.09
N ARG A 492 36.60 -16.93 8.81
CA ARG A 492 36.30 -18.30 8.37
C ARG A 492 34.81 -18.59 8.50
N PRO A 493 34.19 -19.25 7.49
CA PRO A 493 32.83 -19.75 7.59
C PRO A 493 32.78 -20.95 8.56
N LEU A 494 31.60 -21.19 9.13
CA LEU A 494 31.31 -22.29 10.04
C LEU A 494 30.85 -23.56 9.32
N ARG A 495 30.38 -23.44 8.09
CA ARG A 495 29.84 -24.58 7.31
C ARG A 495 30.90 -25.64 7.13
N VAL A 496 30.64 -26.83 7.65
CA VAL A 496 31.50 -27.98 7.52
C VAL A 496 31.17 -28.71 6.23
N HIS A 497 32.17 -28.81 5.32
CA HIS A 497 31.98 -29.49 4.04
C HIS A 497 31.78 -31.00 4.23
N GLY A 498 30.82 -31.56 3.50
CA GLY A 498 30.55 -33.01 3.52
C GLY A 498 29.65 -33.48 4.68
N VAL A 499 29.19 -32.59 5.55
CA VAL A 499 28.19 -32.91 6.58
C VAL A 499 26.79 -32.61 6.05
N ALA A 500 25.83 -33.50 6.31
CA ALA A 500 24.44 -33.29 6.01
C ALA A 500 23.80 -32.40 7.11
N TYR A 501 23.35 -31.24 6.75
CA TYR A 501 22.52 -30.37 7.61
C TYR A 501 21.04 -30.76 7.48
N SER A 502 20.22 -30.36 8.46
CA SER A 502 18.77 -30.53 8.38
C SER A 502 18.18 -29.88 7.13
N GLU A 503 17.03 -30.36 6.67
CA GLU A 503 16.30 -29.75 5.54
C GLU A 503 16.00 -28.27 5.82
N HIS A 504 15.68 -27.94 7.08
CA HIS A 504 15.46 -26.58 7.50
C HIS A 504 16.70 -25.69 7.29
N ALA A 505 17.85 -26.10 7.82
CA ALA A 505 19.08 -25.33 7.70
C ALA A 505 19.52 -25.21 6.22
N GLN A 506 19.38 -26.27 5.43
CA GLN A 506 19.67 -26.24 4.01
C GLN A 506 18.76 -25.24 3.27
N SER A 507 17.45 -25.26 3.55
CA SER A 507 16.47 -24.35 2.94
C SER A 507 16.76 -22.89 3.28
N GLU A 508 17.04 -22.59 4.55
CA GLU A 508 17.34 -21.23 4.99
C GLU A 508 18.64 -20.70 4.40
N LEU A 509 19.70 -21.48 4.43
CA LEU A 509 21.00 -21.11 3.81
C LEU A 509 20.89 -20.93 2.31
N ALA A 510 20.07 -21.74 1.61
CA ALA A 510 19.84 -21.62 0.18
C ALA A 510 19.24 -20.26 -0.21
N ILE A 511 18.42 -19.64 0.66
CA ILE A 511 17.89 -18.29 0.42
C ILE A 511 19.01 -17.25 0.41
N PHE A 512 19.94 -17.31 1.37
CA PHE A 512 21.08 -16.40 1.42
C PHE A 512 22.02 -16.60 0.21
N ASP A 513 22.31 -17.86 -0.13
CA ASP A 513 23.10 -18.18 -1.33
C ASP A 513 22.43 -17.66 -2.61
N THR A 514 21.10 -17.83 -2.72
CA THR A 514 20.31 -17.34 -3.86
C THR A 514 20.31 -15.82 -3.89
N ALA A 515 20.15 -15.15 -2.74
CA ALA A 515 20.19 -13.70 -2.67
C ALA A 515 21.52 -13.13 -3.20
N ARG A 516 22.65 -13.78 -2.84
CA ARG A 516 23.97 -13.41 -3.38
C ARG A 516 24.02 -13.56 -4.90
N GLN A 517 23.56 -14.70 -5.44
CA GLN A 517 23.55 -14.96 -6.88
C GLN A 517 22.65 -13.97 -7.64
N MET A 518 21.46 -13.66 -7.06
CA MET A 518 20.50 -12.75 -7.69
C MET A 518 21.00 -11.31 -7.69
N ARG A 519 21.67 -10.88 -6.62
CA ARG A 519 22.34 -9.56 -6.59
C ARG A 519 23.45 -9.44 -7.64
N GLN A 520 24.22 -10.51 -7.87
CA GLN A 520 25.21 -10.54 -8.94
C GLN A 520 24.57 -10.48 -10.34
N ARG A 521 23.40 -11.12 -10.51
CA ARG A 521 22.73 -11.22 -11.80
C ARG A 521 21.91 -9.98 -12.16
N TYR A 522 21.19 -9.40 -11.20
CA TYR A 522 20.23 -8.31 -11.43
C TYR A 522 20.69 -6.97 -10.87
N GLY A 523 21.82 -6.92 -10.21
CA GLY A 523 22.35 -5.75 -9.54
C GLY A 523 22.07 -5.70 -8.04
N ALA A 524 22.83 -4.88 -7.32
CA ALA A 524 22.77 -4.76 -5.87
C ALA A 524 21.40 -4.29 -5.36
N ASP A 525 20.68 -3.49 -6.13
CA ASP A 525 19.36 -2.96 -5.77
C ASP A 525 18.23 -3.99 -5.90
N ALA A 526 18.47 -5.15 -6.51
CA ALA A 526 17.47 -6.22 -6.63
C ALA A 526 17.05 -6.79 -5.25
N ILE A 527 18.01 -6.89 -4.31
CA ILE A 527 17.79 -7.32 -2.93
C ILE A 527 18.68 -6.50 -2.03
N ARG A 528 18.11 -5.70 -1.12
CA ARG A 528 18.89 -4.81 -0.23
C ARG A 528 18.67 -5.08 1.25
N HIS A 529 17.52 -5.65 1.62
CA HIS A 529 17.06 -5.72 3.00
C HIS A 529 16.75 -7.14 3.41
N TYR A 530 17.14 -7.47 4.64
CA TYR A 530 16.73 -8.69 5.31
C TYR A 530 15.99 -8.32 6.60
N ILE A 531 14.68 -8.56 6.62
CA ILE A 531 13.78 -8.21 7.72
C ILE A 531 13.70 -9.39 8.69
N ILE A 532 13.86 -9.12 9.98
CA ILE A 532 13.74 -10.09 11.04
C ILE A 532 12.41 -9.86 11.76
N SER A 533 11.43 -10.75 11.57
CA SER A 533 10.18 -10.73 12.33
C SER A 533 10.47 -11.19 13.78
N HIS A 534 9.74 -10.65 14.74
CA HIS A 534 9.94 -10.92 16.15
C HIS A 534 11.38 -10.66 16.61
N THR A 535 11.89 -9.46 16.35
CA THR A 535 13.18 -9.03 16.91
C THR A 535 12.99 -8.67 18.38
N GLU A 536 13.52 -9.46 19.26
CA GLU A 536 13.39 -9.32 20.71
C GLU A 536 14.73 -8.99 21.38
N THR A 537 15.86 -9.35 20.74
CA THR A 537 17.21 -9.25 21.31
C THR A 537 18.24 -8.82 20.28
N VAL A 538 19.46 -8.49 20.77
CA VAL A 538 20.59 -8.13 19.91
C VAL A 538 21.13 -9.34 19.14
N SER A 539 21.05 -10.54 19.73
CA SER A 539 21.51 -11.77 19.07
C SER A 539 20.75 -12.03 17.77
N ASP A 540 19.46 -11.66 17.67
CA ASP A 540 18.66 -11.84 16.44
C ASP A 540 19.29 -11.09 15.24
N LEU A 541 19.85 -9.90 15.48
CA LEU A 541 20.55 -9.11 14.46
C LEU A 541 21.90 -9.73 14.09
N LEU A 542 22.66 -10.19 15.09
CA LEU A 542 23.97 -10.80 14.88
C LEU A 542 23.88 -12.16 14.19
N GLU A 543 22.83 -12.94 14.45
CA GLU A 543 22.57 -14.21 13.77
C GLU A 543 22.41 -14.03 12.26
N VAL A 544 21.66 -13.02 11.84
CA VAL A 544 21.51 -12.71 10.40
C VAL A 544 22.83 -12.23 9.78
N LEU A 545 23.64 -11.45 10.50
CA LEU A 545 24.98 -11.10 10.04
C LEU A 545 25.87 -12.35 9.88
N LEU A 546 25.80 -13.28 10.81
CA LEU A 546 26.52 -14.54 10.75
C LEU A 546 26.07 -15.37 9.55
N LEU A 547 24.76 -15.47 9.29
CA LEU A 547 24.22 -16.17 8.12
C LEU A 547 24.64 -15.50 6.79
N GLN A 548 24.70 -14.18 6.75
CA GLN A 548 25.27 -13.46 5.59
C GLN A 548 26.75 -13.81 5.36
N LYS A 549 27.51 -13.92 6.45
CA LYS A 549 28.91 -14.33 6.38
C LYS A 549 29.09 -15.74 5.81
N GLU A 550 28.24 -16.69 6.24
CA GLU A 550 28.31 -18.09 5.81
C GLU A 550 28.17 -18.28 4.27
N VAL A 551 27.56 -17.32 3.58
CA VAL A 551 27.35 -17.36 2.13
C VAL A 551 28.16 -16.29 1.36
N GLY A 552 28.98 -15.49 2.06
CA GLY A 552 29.81 -14.44 1.45
C GLY A 552 29.05 -13.15 1.11
N LEU A 553 27.85 -12.94 1.64
CA LEU A 553 27.15 -11.65 1.63
C LEU A 553 27.73 -10.68 2.67
N MET A 554 28.36 -11.20 3.73
CA MET A 554 29.23 -10.44 4.60
C MET A 554 30.67 -10.93 4.42
N ARG A 555 31.60 -10.02 4.23
CA ARG A 555 33.03 -10.27 3.98
C ARG A 555 33.86 -9.46 4.95
N GLY A 556 35.10 -9.89 5.20
CA GLY A 556 35.99 -9.28 6.19
C GLY A 556 35.62 -9.65 7.62
N THR A 557 36.14 -8.96 8.62
CA THR A 557 35.93 -9.19 10.04
C THR A 557 35.32 -7.96 10.73
N LEU A 558 34.49 -8.18 11.72
CA LEU A 558 33.72 -7.12 12.39
C LEU A 558 34.63 -6.05 13.02
N ASP A 559 35.77 -6.47 13.57
CA ASP A 559 36.80 -5.59 14.15
C ASP A 559 37.74 -4.96 13.13
N GLY A 560 37.67 -5.38 11.86
CA GLY A 560 38.53 -4.92 10.76
C GLY A 560 37.72 -4.20 9.66
N ASP A 561 37.63 -4.84 8.52
CA ASP A 561 37.14 -4.29 7.25
C ASP A 561 35.81 -4.82 6.78
N ALA A 562 35.02 -5.44 7.67
CA ALA A 562 33.76 -6.08 7.31
C ALA A 562 32.84 -5.18 6.48
N GLN A 563 32.24 -5.80 5.46
CA GLN A 563 31.18 -5.27 4.60
C GLN A 563 30.05 -6.26 4.51
N ALA A 564 28.82 -5.81 4.71
CA ALA A 564 27.60 -6.59 4.51
C ALA A 564 26.82 -6.06 3.31
N ASP A 565 26.38 -6.95 2.45
CA ASP A 565 25.63 -6.62 1.23
C ASP A 565 24.14 -6.35 1.50
N LEU A 566 23.59 -6.89 2.59
CA LEU A 566 22.21 -6.67 2.99
C LEU A 566 22.13 -5.89 4.30
N ILE A 567 21.22 -4.93 4.33
CA ILE A 567 20.84 -4.22 5.54
C ILE A 567 20.01 -5.17 6.40
N VAL A 568 20.44 -5.40 7.64
CA VAL A 568 19.68 -6.15 8.64
C VAL A 568 18.62 -5.23 9.22
N VAL A 569 17.34 -5.59 9.04
CA VAL A 569 16.19 -4.76 9.40
C VAL A 569 15.43 -5.41 10.55
N PRO A 570 15.57 -4.97 11.80
CA PRO A 570 14.73 -5.46 12.89
C PRO A 570 13.28 -5.02 12.68
N LEU A 571 12.32 -5.92 12.94
CA LEU A 571 10.90 -5.63 13.03
C LEU A 571 10.44 -5.81 14.47
N PHE A 572 10.01 -4.71 15.08
CA PHE A 572 9.43 -4.68 16.42
C PHE A 572 7.91 -4.76 16.32
N GLU A 573 7.31 -5.88 16.77
CA GLU A 573 5.92 -6.22 16.46
C GLU A 573 4.98 -6.08 17.66
N THR A 574 5.39 -6.49 18.86
CA THR A 574 4.56 -6.43 20.07
C THR A 574 4.70 -5.07 20.77
N ILE A 575 3.83 -4.82 21.75
CA ILE A 575 3.96 -3.62 22.62
C ILE A 575 5.30 -3.62 23.35
N GLU A 576 5.76 -4.79 23.79
CA GLU A 576 7.04 -4.91 24.50
C GLU A 576 8.23 -4.69 23.56
N ASP A 577 8.21 -5.26 22.37
CA ASP A 577 9.27 -5.05 21.38
C ASP A 577 9.40 -3.55 21.04
N LEU A 578 8.29 -2.85 20.85
CA LEU A 578 8.28 -1.42 20.60
C LEU A 578 8.92 -0.62 21.76
N ARG A 579 8.68 -1.06 22.99
CA ARG A 579 9.31 -0.46 24.18
C ARG A 579 10.80 -0.69 24.23
N ASN A 580 11.24 -1.83 23.75
CA ASN A 580 12.65 -2.26 23.76
C ASN A 580 13.41 -1.89 22.47
N ALA A 581 12.77 -1.35 21.46
CA ALA A 581 13.39 -1.03 20.16
C ALA A 581 14.66 -0.16 20.27
N ALA A 582 14.58 0.97 20.95
CA ALA A 582 15.73 1.85 21.14
C ALA A 582 16.82 1.26 22.10
N PRO A 583 16.50 0.60 23.22
CA PRO A 583 17.47 -0.19 24.00
C PRO A 583 18.23 -1.21 23.16
N ILE A 584 17.56 -2.09 22.43
CA ILE A 584 18.18 -3.13 21.59
C ILE A 584 19.13 -2.49 20.56
N MET A 585 18.66 -1.46 19.84
CA MET A 585 19.49 -0.78 18.85
C MET A 585 20.69 -0.05 19.47
N ARG A 586 20.54 0.49 20.69
CA ARG A 586 21.67 1.11 21.41
C ARG A 586 22.72 0.07 21.75
N GLU A 587 22.33 -1.08 22.25
CA GLU A 587 23.22 -2.18 22.58
C GLU A 587 23.91 -2.75 21.33
N PHE A 588 23.15 -2.91 20.23
CA PHE A 588 23.71 -3.36 18.94
C PHE A 588 24.80 -2.42 18.43
N TYR A 589 24.56 -1.11 18.44
CA TYR A 589 25.54 -0.11 18.00
C TYR A 589 26.70 0.12 18.98
N ALA A 590 26.55 -0.30 20.24
CA ALA A 590 27.63 -0.28 21.21
C ALA A 590 28.65 -1.41 21.00
N LEU A 591 28.30 -2.45 20.22
CA LEU A 591 29.21 -3.55 19.90
C LEU A 591 30.36 -3.05 19.02
N PRO A 592 31.61 -3.48 19.32
CA PRO A 592 32.78 -3.09 18.51
C PRO A 592 32.61 -3.47 17.04
N GLY A 593 32.84 -2.53 16.13
CA GLY A 593 32.81 -2.77 14.69
C GLY A 593 31.45 -2.58 13.99
N VAL A 594 30.32 -2.69 14.70
CA VAL A 594 28.98 -2.62 14.10
C VAL A 594 28.73 -1.27 13.42
N ALA A 595 28.97 -0.16 14.09
CA ALA A 595 28.79 1.15 13.50
C ALA A 595 29.69 1.36 12.24
N ALA A 596 30.90 0.81 12.25
CA ALA A 596 31.81 0.84 11.11
C ALA A 596 31.31 -0.03 9.95
N LEU A 597 30.79 -1.22 10.23
CA LEU A 597 30.15 -2.11 9.27
C LEU A 597 29.01 -1.39 8.53
N VAL A 598 28.07 -0.78 9.28
CA VAL A 598 26.91 -0.10 8.71
C VAL A 598 27.36 1.11 7.86
N ARG A 599 28.35 1.89 8.31
CA ARG A 599 28.88 3.01 7.50
C ARG A 599 29.50 2.54 6.20
N ARG A 600 30.26 1.44 6.20
CA ARG A 600 30.82 0.85 4.97
C ARG A 600 29.74 0.30 4.02
N GLY A 601 28.60 -0.13 4.56
CA GLY A 601 27.43 -0.57 3.81
C GLY A 601 26.54 0.55 3.25
N GLY A 602 26.97 1.82 3.33
CA GLY A 602 26.21 2.97 2.82
C GLY A 602 25.64 3.89 3.89
N ALA A 603 25.95 3.65 5.17
CA ALA A 603 25.49 4.41 6.32
C ALA A 603 23.95 4.50 6.43
N GLU A 604 23.25 3.42 6.16
CA GLU A 604 21.78 3.29 6.22
C GLU A 604 21.36 2.23 7.23
N GLN A 605 20.32 2.53 7.99
CA GLN A 605 19.67 1.60 8.89
C GLN A 605 18.16 1.70 8.75
N ASP A 606 17.56 0.63 8.29
CA ASP A 606 16.11 0.48 8.28
C ASP A 606 15.65 -0.18 9.58
N ILE A 607 14.58 0.34 10.17
CA ILE A 607 13.89 -0.25 11.32
C ILE A 607 12.41 -0.34 11.00
N MET A 608 11.87 -1.55 11.06
CA MET A 608 10.47 -1.78 10.78
C MET A 608 9.65 -1.76 12.07
N LEU A 609 8.52 -1.06 12.03
CA LEU A 609 7.58 -0.93 13.12
C LEU A 609 6.28 -1.67 12.77
N GLY A 610 5.86 -2.59 13.66
CA GLY A 610 4.71 -3.45 13.48
C GLY A 610 3.43 -2.83 14.01
N TYR A 611 2.48 -2.53 13.12
CA TYR A 611 1.19 -1.93 13.44
C TYR A 611 0.11 -2.97 13.76
N SER A 612 0.07 -4.06 13.02
CA SER A 612 -1.00 -5.05 13.12
C SER A 612 -0.88 -5.90 14.37
N ASP A 613 0.32 -6.40 14.64
CA ASP A 613 0.58 -7.30 15.75
C ASP A 613 0.54 -6.52 17.06
N SER A 614 1.09 -5.30 17.13
CA SER A 614 0.96 -4.44 18.31
C SER A 614 -0.50 -4.03 18.58
N ASN A 615 -1.32 -3.82 17.55
CA ASN A 615 -2.75 -3.55 17.69
C ASN A 615 -3.51 -4.79 18.23
N LYS A 616 -3.16 -5.98 17.74
CA LYS A 616 -3.72 -7.23 18.26
C LYS A 616 -3.32 -7.44 19.73
N ASP A 617 -2.11 -7.10 20.12
CA ASP A 617 -1.57 -7.24 21.47
C ASP A 617 -2.17 -6.24 22.49
N GLY A 618 -2.15 -4.94 22.16
CA GLY A 618 -2.48 -3.86 23.10
C GLY A 618 -3.70 -3.00 22.77
N GLY A 619 -4.37 -3.23 21.64
CA GLY A 619 -5.44 -2.38 21.13
C GLY A 619 -4.93 -1.11 20.42
N ILE A 620 -5.85 -0.42 19.74
CA ILE A 620 -5.51 0.66 18.78
C ILE A 620 -4.77 1.85 19.42
N PHE A 621 -5.25 2.31 20.58
CA PHE A 621 -4.66 3.49 21.19
C PHE A 621 -3.25 3.19 21.68
N THR A 622 -3.07 2.08 22.40
CA THR A 622 -1.77 1.65 22.93
C THR A 622 -0.77 1.39 21.81
N SER A 623 -1.17 0.66 20.78
CA SER A 623 -0.32 0.39 19.62
C SER A 623 0.21 1.69 19.00
N ASN A 624 -0.68 2.63 18.68
CA ASN A 624 -0.27 3.90 18.05
C ASN A 624 0.61 4.75 18.99
N TRP A 625 0.31 4.76 20.30
CA TRP A 625 1.12 5.46 21.28
C TRP A 625 2.54 4.88 21.40
N GLU A 626 2.66 3.57 21.50
CA GLU A 626 3.97 2.92 21.62
C GLU A 626 4.81 3.03 20.35
N LEU A 627 4.16 3.02 19.17
CA LEU A 627 4.80 3.34 17.89
C LEU A 627 5.37 4.76 17.92
N TYR A 628 4.55 5.76 18.28
CA TYR A 628 4.96 7.17 18.37
C TYR A 628 6.13 7.37 19.35
N ARG A 629 6.07 6.68 20.49
CA ARG A 629 7.12 6.72 21.52
C ARG A 629 8.42 6.05 21.04
N ALA A 630 8.31 4.89 20.37
CA ALA A 630 9.46 4.20 19.79
C ALA A 630 10.14 5.05 18.72
N GLU A 631 9.37 5.72 17.87
CA GLU A 631 9.89 6.65 16.85
C GLU A 631 10.72 7.78 17.49
N ILE A 632 10.21 8.44 18.55
CA ILE A 632 10.96 9.47 19.29
C ILE A 632 12.27 8.92 19.86
N ALA A 633 12.20 7.75 20.50
CA ALA A 633 13.37 7.14 21.14
C ALA A 633 14.44 6.74 20.11
N LEU A 634 14.03 6.20 18.97
CA LEU A 634 14.94 5.80 17.89
C LEU A 634 15.56 7.04 17.22
N VAL A 635 14.77 8.07 16.92
CA VAL A 635 15.32 9.34 16.38
C VAL A 635 16.37 9.93 17.34
N THR A 636 16.07 9.98 18.64
CA THR A 636 17.00 10.47 19.66
C THR A 636 18.29 9.65 19.70
N LEU A 637 18.18 8.33 19.59
CA LEU A 637 19.34 7.43 19.55
C LEU A 637 20.22 7.70 18.32
N PHE A 638 19.63 7.77 17.12
CA PHE A 638 20.36 7.94 15.88
C PHE A 638 20.96 9.36 15.74
N ASP A 639 20.29 10.37 16.31
CA ASP A 639 20.89 11.72 16.44
C ASP A 639 22.12 11.71 17.37
N ALA A 640 22.07 10.97 18.48
CA ALA A 640 23.20 10.78 19.36
C ALA A 640 24.36 10.02 18.66
N LEU A 641 24.06 8.96 17.91
CA LEU A 641 25.06 8.20 17.14
C LEU A 641 25.70 9.04 16.01
N SER A 642 24.98 10.02 15.50
CA SER A 642 25.47 10.94 14.46
C SER A 642 26.31 12.09 15.03
N ASN A 643 25.96 12.59 16.22
CA ASN A 643 26.62 13.71 16.90
C ASN A 643 27.70 13.25 17.88
N GLY A 644 27.69 12.01 18.32
CA GLY A 644 28.60 11.42 19.32
C GLY A 644 29.79 10.75 18.67
N VAL A 645 30.96 11.30 18.97
CA VAL A 645 32.19 10.58 19.33
C VAL A 645 32.57 9.36 18.47
N ASN A 646 33.01 9.59 17.26
CA ASN A 646 34.13 8.79 16.74
C ASN A 646 34.76 9.49 15.52
N GLY A 647 35.51 10.53 15.77
CA GLY A 647 36.33 11.21 14.78
C GLY A 647 35.55 12.23 13.93
N ALA A 648 36.01 13.47 13.93
CA ALA A 648 35.56 14.50 12.99
C ALA A 648 35.68 13.96 11.55
N GLY A 649 34.56 13.70 10.90
CA GLY A 649 34.52 13.24 9.51
C GLY A 649 33.79 11.92 9.23
N ALA A 650 33.28 11.20 10.23
CA ALA A 650 32.48 9.96 9.97
C ALA A 650 31.05 10.29 9.48
N ALA A 651 30.62 9.68 8.37
CA ALA A 651 29.28 9.88 7.83
C ALA A 651 28.19 9.49 8.86
N PRO A 652 27.16 10.31 9.04
CA PRO A 652 26.04 9.97 9.93
C PRO A 652 25.29 8.75 9.40
N ILE A 653 24.83 7.89 10.32
CA ILE A 653 23.99 6.75 9.93
C ILE A 653 22.55 7.26 9.74
N ARG A 654 22.05 7.13 8.53
CA ARG A 654 20.70 7.55 8.17
C ARG A 654 19.68 6.52 8.64
N LEU A 655 18.84 6.93 9.57
CA LEU A 655 17.69 6.12 10.01
C LEU A 655 16.58 6.20 8.97
N ARG A 656 16.06 5.04 8.58
CA ARG A 656 14.87 4.93 7.75
C ARG A 656 13.80 4.12 8.47
N MET A 657 12.70 4.78 8.81
CA MET A 657 11.56 4.08 9.39
C MET A 657 10.80 3.34 8.30
N PHE A 658 10.54 2.06 8.55
CA PHE A 658 9.73 1.21 7.70
C PHE A 658 8.40 0.92 8.40
N HIS A 659 7.34 1.57 7.93
CA HIS A 659 6.02 1.44 8.53
C HIS A 659 5.27 0.23 7.99
N GLY A 660 5.12 -0.80 8.82
CA GLY A 660 4.26 -1.94 8.54
C GLY A 660 2.81 -1.58 8.75
N ARG A 661 2.20 -0.85 7.82
CA ARG A 661 0.81 -0.41 7.92
C ARG A 661 -0.15 -1.59 7.90
N GLY A 662 -0.33 -2.21 9.06
CA GLY A 662 -1.38 -3.17 9.33
C GLY A 662 -2.33 -2.60 10.38
N GLY A 663 -3.64 -2.75 10.20
CA GLY A 663 -4.64 -2.16 11.11
C GLY A 663 -5.24 -0.86 10.56
N THR A 664 -6.05 -0.20 11.36
CA THR A 664 -7.00 0.86 10.95
C THR A 664 -6.39 2.09 10.28
N VAL A 665 -5.12 2.41 10.51
CA VAL A 665 -4.48 3.65 10.00
C VAL A 665 -4.18 3.58 8.50
N GLY A 666 -3.90 2.41 7.95
CA GLY A 666 -3.70 2.20 6.51
C GLY A 666 -4.85 1.48 5.83
N ARG A 667 -5.64 0.74 6.61
CA ARG A 667 -6.71 -0.13 6.13
C ARG A 667 -8.08 0.53 6.09
N GLY A 668 -8.37 1.45 6.97
CA GLY A 668 -9.67 2.12 7.02
C GLY A 668 -9.87 3.23 5.99
N GLY A 669 -8.94 3.50 5.08
CA GLY A 669 -9.00 4.62 4.14
C GLY A 669 -8.57 5.95 4.75
N GLY A 670 -7.83 5.93 5.88
CA GLY A 670 -7.17 7.11 6.44
C GLY A 670 -6.14 7.68 5.46
N PRO A 671 -6.08 9.02 5.30
CA PRO A 671 -5.18 9.63 4.32
C PRO A 671 -3.72 9.40 4.71
N SER A 672 -2.94 8.78 3.83
CA SER A 672 -1.49 8.56 4.02
C SER A 672 -0.74 9.87 4.27
N TYR A 673 -1.20 10.95 3.65
CA TYR A 673 -0.64 12.29 3.82
C TYR A 673 -0.66 12.75 5.28
N GLN A 674 -1.83 12.78 5.93
CA GLN A 674 -1.96 13.21 7.33
C GLN A 674 -1.20 12.26 8.27
N ALA A 675 -1.18 10.97 7.98
CA ALA A 675 -0.46 9.99 8.79
C ALA A 675 1.07 10.23 8.76
N ILE A 676 1.64 10.60 7.63
CA ILE A 676 3.07 10.95 7.51
C ILE A 676 3.37 12.25 8.24
N LEU A 677 2.52 13.29 8.07
CA LEU A 677 2.70 14.57 8.74
C LEU A 677 2.46 14.51 10.26
N ALA A 678 1.75 13.49 10.75
CA ALA A 678 1.47 13.30 12.17
C ALA A 678 2.59 12.61 12.94
N GLN A 679 3.63 12.12 12.27
CA GLN A 679 4.78 11.47 12.91
C GLN A 679 5.59 12.48 13.75
N PRO A 680 6.36 11.99 14.74
CA PRO A 680 7.24 12.84 15.54
C PRO A 680 8.23 13.62 14.65
N PRO A 681 8.62 14.82 15.04
CA PRO A 681 9.65 15.57 14.35
C PRO A 681 10.95 14.77 14.20
N GLY A 682 11.55 14.82 13.01
CA GLY A 682 12.79 14.11 12.72
C GLY A 682 12.64 12.65 12.29
N THR A 683 11.43 12.08 12.32
CA THR A 683 11.18 10.71 11.85
C THR A 683 11.29 10.60 10.34
N VAL A 684 10.75 11.59 9.62
CA VAL A 684 10.79 11.66 8.16
C VAL A 684 11.82 12.71 7.73
N ARG A 685 13.01 12.28 7.35
CA ARG A 685 14.10 13.14 6.85
C ARG A 685 14.41 12.78 5.40
N GLY A 686 13.42 12.86 4.52
CA GLY A 686 13.52 12.35 3.16
C GLY A 686 13.49 10.81 3.07
N GLN A 687 13.53 10.11 4.19
CA GLN A 687 13.63 8.67 4.29
C GLN A 687 12.32 8.07 4.80
N ILE A 688 11.62 7.31 3.97
CA ILE A 688 10.41 6.61 4.39
C ILE A 688 10.19 5.33 3.58
N ARG A 689 9.87 4.26 4.28
CA ARG A 689 9.33 3.03 3.67
C ARG A 689 7.99 2.71 4.30
N LEU A 690 7.07 2.22 3.49
CA LEU A 690 5.76 1.81 4.00
C LEU A 690 5.22 0.62 3.20
N THR A 691 4.60 -0.33 3.88
CA THR A 691 3.93 -1.43 3.22
C THR A 691 2.62 -0.96 2.60
N GLU A 692 2.40 -1.34 1.35
CA GLU A 692 1.08 -1.31 0.72
C GLU A 692 0.50 -2.71 0.83
N GLN A 693 -0.53 -2.85 1.66
CA GLN A 693 -1.14 -4.14 1.95
C GLN A 693 -1.95 -4.63 0.74
N GLY A 694 -1.96 -5.93 0.49
CA GLY A 694 -2.62 -6.55 -0.67
C GLY A 694 -4.06 -6.12 -0.87
N GLU A 695 -4.79 -5.84 0.22
CA GLU A 695 -6.17 -5.36 0.21
C GLU A 695 -6.36 -3.94 -0.36
N VAL A 696 -5.33 -3.09 -0.29
CA VAL A 696 -5.43 -1.70 -0.78
C VAL A 696 -4.77 -1.50 -2.13
N ILE A 697 -3.92 -2.43 -2.58
CA ILE A 697 -3.15 -2.29 -3.82
C ILE A 697 -4.08 -2.08 -5.01
N ALA A 698 -5.12 -2.90 -5.15
CA ALA A 698 -6.08 -2.78 -6.24
C ALA A 698 -6.78 -1.43 -6.23
N SER A 699 -7.27 -0.97 -5.07
CA SER A 699 -7.97 0.31 -4.96
C SER A 699 -7.07 1.53 -5.16
N LYS A 700 -5.76 1.39 -4.88
CA LYS A 700 -4.79 2.49 -5.01
C LYS A 700 -4.12 2.53 -6.38
N TYR A 701 -3.87 1.37 -7.00
CA TYR A 701 -2.94 1.28 -8.13
C TYR A 701 -3.50 0.58 -9.38
N ALA A 702 -4.72 0.02 -9.34
CA ALA A 702 -5.31 -0.58 -10.53
C ALA A 702 -5.65 0.45 -11.62
N ASN A 703 -5.99 1.67 -11.22
CA ASN A 703 -6.21 2.79 -12.13
C ASN A 703 -4.97 3.70 -12.13
N PRO A 704 -4.38 4.02 -13.31
CA PRO A 704 -3.15 4.82 -13.41
C PRO A 704 -3.27 6.22 -12.80
N GLU A 705 -4.39 6.93 -13.00
CA GLU A 705 -4.59 8.28 -12.48
C GLU A 705 -4.68 8.30 -10.95
N ILE A 706 -5.37 7.30 -10.38
CA ILE A 706 -5.44 7.13 -8.92
C ILE A 706 -4.08 6.71 -8.38
N GLY A 707 -3.38 5.81 -9.08
CA GLY A 707 -2.05 5.34 -8.71
C GLY A 707 -1.04 6.49 -8.67
N ARG A 708 -1.00 7.32 -9.71
CA ARG A 708 -0.18 8.53 -9.73
C ARG A 708 -0.47 9.43 -8.53
N ARG A 709 -1.76 9.68 -8.25
CA ARG A 709 -2.15 10.53 -7.12
C ARG A 709 -1.69 9.98 -5.77
N ASN A 710 -1.78 8.68 -5.56
CA ASN A 710 -1.30 8.06 -4.32
C ASN A 710 0.22 8.19 -4.17
N LEU A 711 0.99 8.03 -5.24
CA LEU A 711 2.44 8.24 -5.25
C LEU A 711 2.81 9.72 -5.02
N GLU A 712 2.14 10.65 -5.71
CA GLU A 712 2.30 12.10 -5.47
C GLU A 712 2.06 12.48 -4.02
N THR A 713 1.05 11.88 -3.39
CA THR A 713 0.73 12.12 -1.99
C THR A 713 1.84 11.69 -1.04
N LEU A 714 2.51 10.56 -1.33
CA LEU A 714 3.67 10.12 -0.56
C LEU A 714 4.84 11.08 -0.70
N VAL A 715 5.12 11.52 -1.92
CA VAL A 715 6.21 12.47 -2.21
C VAL A 715 5.94 13.82 -1.54
N ALA A 716 4.73 14.36 -1.70
CA ALA A 716 4.33 15.63 -1.10
C ALA A 716 4.43 15.61 0.43
N ALA A 717 3.89 14.56 1.07
CA ALA A 717 3.97 14.39 2.52
C ALA A 717 5.42 14.27 3.01
N THR A 718 6.27 13.53 2.31
CA THR A 718 7.67 13.37 2.65
C THR A 718 8.42 14.70 2.55
N LEU A 719 8.20 15.47 1.48
CA LEU A 719 8.82 16.80 1.32
C LEU A 719 8.39 17.77 2.42
N GLU A 720 7.09 17.86 2.70
CA GLU A 720 6.58 18.77 3.73
C GLU A 720 7.03 18.34 5.13
N ALA A 721 7.00 17.06 5.47
CA ALA A 721 7.49 16.55 6.75
C ALA A 721 8.98 16.82 6.96
N THR A 722 9.77 16.76 5.89
CA THR A 722 11.23 16.97 5.93
C THR A 722 11.60 18.44 6.02
N LEU A 723 11.04 19.27 5.15
CA LEU A 723 11.47 20.65 4.96
C LEU A 723 10.68 21.68 5.77
N LEU A 724 9.39 21.46 6.00
CA LEU A 724 8.57 22.38 6.79
C LEU A 724 8.49 21.99 8.26
N GLN A 725 8.76 20.72 8.58
CA GLN A 725 8.57 20.18 9.93
C GLN A 725 7.24 20.68 10.55
N PRO A 726 6.08 20.40 9.93
CA PRO A 726 4.81 21.00 10.31
C PRO A 726 4.35 20.60 11.71
N THR A 727 4.88 19.49 12.22
CA THR A 727 4.56 18.98 13.55
C THR A 727 5.60 19.46 14.55
N LYS A 728 5.16 20.24 15.52
CA LYS A 728 5.97 20.57 16.68
C LYS A 728 6.06 19.39 17.64
N SER A 729 7.14 19.31 18.40
CA SER A 729 7.23 18.35 19.49
C SER A 729 6.05 18.46 20.41
N ALA A 730 5.45 17.32 20.80
CA ALA A 730 4.37 17.29 21.74
C ALA A 730 4.82 17.84 23.12
N THR A 731 3.95 18.57 23.79
CA THR A 731 4.29 19.07 25.14
C THR A 731 4.37 17.90 26.14
N PRO A 732 5.15 18.00 27.23
CA PRO A 732 5.19 16.95 28.26
C PRO A 732 3.80 16.56 28.75
N ALA A 733 2.89 17.52 28.96
CA ALA A 733 1.52 17.26 29.38
C ALA A 733 0.72 16.42 28.36
N PHE A 734 0.99 16.55 27.06
CA PHE A 734 0.35 15.73 26.02
C PHE A 734 0.89 14.31 26.04
N LEU A 735 2.22 14.14 26.18
CA LEU A 735 2.87 12.85 26.28
C LEU A 735 2.43 12.08 27.53
N ASP A 736 2.34 12.77 28.69
CA ASP A 736 1.87 12.16 29.93
C ASP A 736 0.40 11.74 29.84
N ALA A 737 -0.46 12.57 29.26
CA ALA A 737 -1.86 12.23 29.04
C ALA A 737 -2.01 11.02 28.11
N ALA A 738 -1.26 10.97 27.02
CA ALA A 738 -1.28 9.84 26.09
C ALA A 738 -0.75 8.56 26.75
N ALA A 739 0.28 8.64 27.58
CA ALA A 739 0.79 7.50 28.33
C ALA A 739 -0.25 6.93 29.30
N GLN A 740 -0.96 7.80 30.04
CA GLN A 740 -2.05 7.39 30.94
C GLN A 740 -3.20 6.73 30.19
N LEU A 741 -3.64 7.33 29.07
CA LEU A 741 -4.67 6.77 28.21
C LEU A 741 -4.24 5.42 27.62
N SER A 742 -2.98 5.26 27.26
CA SER A 742 -2.43 4.01 26.72
C SER A 742 -2.49 2.89 27.74
N ILE A 743 -2.06 3.13 28.97
CA ILE A 743 -2.10 2.11 30.06
C ILE A 743 -3.54 1.66 30.31
N ALA A 744 -4.47 2.59 30.42
CA ALA A 744 -5.87 2.28 30.68
C ALA A 744 -6.53 1.57 29.48
N SER A 745 -6.19 1.98 28.24
CA SER A 745 -6.69 1.37 27.02
C SER A 745 -6.22 -0.06 26.86
N MET A 746 -4.93 -0.31 27.11
CA MET A 746 -4.35 -1.66 27.08
C MET A 746 -5.01 -2.57 28.11
N ALA A 747 -5.18 -2.09 29.35
CA ALA A 747 -5.82 -2.86 30.40
C ALA A 747 -7.25 -3.25 30.00
N ALA A 748 -8.05 -2.31 29.49
CA ALA A 748 -9.41 -2.59 29.05
C ALA A 748 -9.49 -3.55 27.87
N TYR A 749 -8.60 -3.41 26.88
CA TYR A 749 -8.52 -4.30 25.73
C TYR A 749 -8.12 -5.71 26.13
N ARG A 750 -7.06 -5.87 26.93
CA ARG A 750 -6.56 -7.18 27.36
C ARG A 750 -7.55 -7.88 28.30
N ALA A 751 -8.24 -7.15 29.15
CA ALA A 751 -9.28 -7.69 30.02
C ALA A 751 -10.40 -8.38 29.22
N LEU A 752 -10.78 -7.83 28.04
CA LEU A 752 -11.74 -8.52 27.16
C LEU A 752 -11.10 -9.68 26.41
N VAL A 753 -10.02 -9.43 25.68
CA VAL A 753 -9.49 -10.31 24.65
C VAL A 753 -8.71 -11.49 25.25
N TYR A 754 -7.92 -11.24 26.27
CA TYR A 754 -6.98 -12.23 26.84
C TYR A 754 -7.39 -12.77 28.22
N GLU A 755 -8.11 -11.97 29.02
CA GLU A 755 -8.41 -12.32 30.40
C GLU A 755 -9.85 -12.77 30.62
N THR A 756 -10.77 -12.51 29.66
CA THR A 756 -12.15 -12.98 29.78
C THR A 756 -12.24 -14.49 29.47
N PRO A 757 -12.61 -15.33 30.44
CA PRO A 757 -12.79 -16.76 30.20
C PRO A 757 -13.80 -17.04 29.09
N GLY A 758 -13.40 -17.86 28.12
CA GLY A 758 -14.24 -18.24 26.98
C GLY A 758 -14.28 -17.20 25.85
N PHE A 759 -13.50 -16.09 25.92
CA PHE A 759 -13.46 -15.12 24.82
C PHE A 759 -13.03 -15.75 23.49
N THR A 760 -12.10 -16.66 23.51
CA THR A 760 -11.66 -17.41 22.33
C THR A 760 -12.83 -18.18 21.69
N ASP A 761 -13.63 -18.90 22.52
CA ASP A 761 -14.81 -19.60 22.02
C ASP A 761 -15.85 -18.65 21.44
N TYR A 762 -16.05 -17.50 22.09
CA TYR A 762 -16.89 -16.44 21.53
C TYR A 762 -16.39 -15.98 20.17
N PHE A 763 -15.11 -15.65 20.04
CA PHE A 763 -14.52 -15.17 18.79
C PHE A 763 -14.65 -16.18 17.64
N PHE A 764 -14.26 -17.42 17.88
CA PHE A 764 -14.35 -18.49 16.87
C PHE A 764 -15.80 -18.87 16.53
N SER A 765 -16.76 -18.57 17.39
CA SER A 765 -18.18 -18.81 17.15
C SER A 765 -18.87 -17.60 16.53
N ALA A 766 -18.62 -16.40 17.01
CA ALA A 766 -19.29 -15.16 16.55
C ALA A 766 -18.72 -14.58 15.26
N THR A 767 -17.56 -15.05 14.79
CA THR A 767 -16.94 -14.54 13.56
C THR A 767 -16.77 -15.66 12.53
N PRO A 768 -16.67 -15.33 11.23
CA PRO A 768 -16.40 -16.33 10.19
C PRO A 768 -14.92 -16.68 10.04
N ILE A 769 -14.12 -16.65 11.12
CA ILE A 769 -12.67 -16.92 11.06
C ILE A 769 -12.35 -18.32 10.53
N ARG A 770 -13.20 -19.33 10.86
CA ARG A 770 -13.03 -20.69 10.38
C ARG A 770 -13.22 -20.77 8.87
N GLU A 771 -14.26 -20.14 8.38
CA GLU A 771 -14.62 -20.09 6.96
C GLU A 771 -13.64 -19.22 6.16
N ILE A 772 -13.06 -18.18 6.77
CA ILE A 772 -11.97 -17.38 6.20
C ILE A 772 -10.71 -18.22 6.04
N ALA A 773 -10.40 -19.10 6.99
CA ALA A 773 -9.23 -19.98 6.92
C ALA A 773 -9.31 -21.00 5.77
N GLU A 774 -10.54 -21.38 5.37
CA GLU A 774 -10.82 -22.29 4.25
C GLU A 774 -10.84 -21.56 2.89
N LEU A 775 -10.94 -20.22 2.89
CA LEU A 775 -11.02 -19.43 1.69
C LEU A 775 -9.64 -19.29 1.01
N ASN A 776 -9.58 -19.55 -0.28
CA ASN A 776 -8.35 -19.46 -1.09
C ASN A 776 -7.96 -18.00 -1.41
N ILE A 777 -7.79 -17.17 -0.36
CA ILE A 777 -7.46 -15.74 -0.52
C ILE A 777 -6.01 -15.52 -0.87
N GLY A 778 -5.08 -16.29 -0.27
CA GLY A 778 -3.63 -16.12 -0.47
C GLY A 778 -2.86 -17.41 -0.25
N SER A 779 -1.56 -17.37 -0.49
CA SER A 779 -0.65 -18.50 -0.33
C SER A 779 -0.38 -18.86 1.13
N ARG A 780 -0.62 -17.94 2.07
CA ARG A 780 -0.32 -18.10 3.50
C ARG A 780 -1.44 -18.76 4.30
N PRO A 781 -1.10 -19.58 5.33
CA PRO A 781 -2.09 -20.06 6.29
C PRO A 781 -2.58 -18.93 7.21
N ALA A 782 -3.83 -19.04 7.70
CA ALA A 782 -4.45 -18.04 8.58
C ALA A 782 -3.84 -18.01 10.01
N SER A 783 -3.23 -19.08 10.45
CA SER A 783 -2.56 -19.18 11.78
C SER A 783 -1.11 -19.62 11.60
N ARG A 784 -0.24 -19.17 12.52
CA ARG A 784 1.17 -19.60 12.60
C ARG A 784 1.33 -21.02 13.14
N LYS A 785 0.43 -21.44 14.05
CA LYS A 785 0.38 -22.76 14.66
C LYS A 785 -1.03 -23.34 14.60
N ALA A 786 -1.15 -24.65 14.65
CA ALA A 786 -2.43 -25.34 14.75
C ALA A 786 -2.99 -25.23 16.19
N SER A 787 -3.39 -24.03 16.58
CA SER A 787 -4.00 -23.75 17.88
C SER A 787 -5.18 -22.79 17.71
N GLN A 788 -6.04 -22.73 18.73
CA GLN A 788 -7.13 -21.75 18.78
C GLN A 788 -6.79 -20.54 19.67
N LYS A 789 -5.53 -20.36 20.04
CA LYS A 789 -5.12 -19.20 20.84
C LYS A 789 -5.10 -17.93 19.98
N ILE A 790 -5.52 -16.81 20.55
CA ILE A 790 -5.52 -15.50 19.87
C ILE A 790 -4.08 -15.07 19.52
N GLU A 791 -3.12 -15.39 20.38
CA GLU A 791 -1.71 -15.08 20.17
C GLU A 791 -1.14 -15.70 18.90
N ASP A 792 -1.54 -16.94 18.58
CA ASP A 792 -1.07 -17.68 17.40
C ASP A 792 -1.75 -17.26 16.09
N LEU A 793 -2.88 -16.53 16.19
CA LEU A 793 -3.53 -15.97 15.00
C LEU A 793 -2.68 -14.87 14.37
N ARG A 794 -2.67 -14.83 13.04
CA ARG A 794 -2.13 -13.69 12.34
C ARG A 794 -3.02 -12.46 12.50
N ALA A 795 -2.41 -11.28 12.55
CA ALA A 795 -3.14 -10.04 12.80
C ALA A 795 -4.15 -9.70 11.68
N ILE A 796 -3.88 -10.11 10.43
CA ILE A 796 -4.79 -9.86 9.31
C ILE A 796 -6.07 -10.68 9.43
N PRO A 797 -6.06 -12.01 9.56
CA PRO A 797 -7.26 -12.80 9.83
C PRO A 797 -8.02 -12.32 11.08
N TRP A 798 -7.33 -11.91 12.14
CA TRP A 798 -7.94 -11.32 13.33
C TRP A 798 -8.74 -10.06 13.00
N GLY A 799 -8.11 -9.05 12.40
CA GLY A 799 -8.79 -7.79 12.03
C GLY A 799 -9.89 -7.99 11.00
N PHE A 800 -9.64 -8.81 10.00
CA PHE A 800 -10.58 -9.12 8.92
C PHE A 800 -11.86 -9.79 9.43
N SER A 801 -11.74 -10.75 10.36
CA SER A 801 -12.90 -11.43 10.96
C SER A 801 -13.82 -10.47 11.70
N TRP A 802 -13.26 -9.50 12.43
CA TRP A 802 -14.04 -8.44 13.08
C TRP A 802 -14.70 -7.47 12.09
N GLY A 803 -14.04 -7.24 10.95
CA GLY A 803 -14.62 -6.48 9.83
C GLY A 803 -15.84 -7.20 9.23
N GLN A 804 -15.72 -8.51 9.02
CA GLN A 804 -16.79 -9.36 8.47
C GLN A 804 -18.05 -9.36 9.35
N CYS A 805 -17.94 -9.29 10.66
CA CYS A 805 -19.11 -9.19 11.54
C CYS A 805 -19.50 -7.74 11.91
N ARG A 806 -19.03 -6.71 11.19
CA ARG A 806 -19.37 -5.29 11.37
C ARG A 806 -19.03 -4.73 12.75
N LEU A 807 -18.09 -5.31 13.47
CA LEU A 807 -17.58 -4.75 14.74
C LEU A 807 -16.31 -3.94 14.55
N THR A 808 -15.40 -4.41 13.71
CA THR A 808 -14.06 -3.79 13.56
C THR A 808 -13.39 -3.50 14.91
N LEU A 809 -13.60 -4.40 15.87
CA LEU A 809 -13.30 -4.25 17.29
C LEU A 809 -11.88 -3.73 17.58
N PRO A 810 -10.81 -4.26 16.92
CA PRO A 810 -9.45 -3.78 17.20
C PRO A 810 -9.19 -2.32 16.85
N GLY A 811 -10.12 -1.66 16.16
CA GLY A 811 -9.96 -0.28 15.70
C GLY A 811 -10.50 0.79 16.64
N TRP A 812 -11.11 0.40 17.78
CA TRP A 812 -11.72 1.36 18.71
C TRP A 812 -11.82 0.85 20.15
N TYR A 813 -11.79 -0.44 20.41
CA TYR A 813 -12.02 -1.02 21.74
C TYR A 813 -10.92 -0.61 22.72
N GLY A 814 -11.33 -0.23 23.92
CA GLY A 814 -10.48 0.17 25.04
C GLY A 814 -10.33 1.71 25.18
N PHE A 815 -10.63 2.51 24.14
CA PHE A 815 -10.47 3.96 24.23
C PHE A 815 -11.53 4.62 25.10
N GLY A 816 -12.79 4.13 25.07
CA GLY A 816 -13.88 4.65 25.90
C GLY A 816 -13.60 4.45 27.39
N ALA A 817 -13.17 3.25 27.77
CA ALA A 817 -12.76 2.96 29.14
C ALA A 817 -11.55 3.81 29.59
N ALA A 818 -10.56 3.99 28.70
CA ALA A 818 -9.41 4.84 28.99
C ALA A 818 -9.80 6.32 29.17
N PHE A 819 -10.71 6.82 28.35
CA PHE A 819 -11.23 8.18 28.47
C PHE A 819 -11.91 8.41 29.83
N GLU A 820 -12.79 7.50 30.25
CA GLU A 820 -13.46 7.61 31.55
C GLU A 820 -12.47 7.50 32.71
N ALA A 821 -11.51 6.57 32.64
CA ALA A 821 -10.45 6.45 33.66
C ALA A 821 -9.60 7.74 33.74
N PHE A 822 -9.28 8.34 32.61
CA PHE A 822 -8.50 9.58 32.56
C PHE A 822 -9.27 10.77 33.13
N LEU A 823 -10.57 10.90 32.83
CA LEU A 823 -11.40 11.97 33.36
C LEU A 823 -11.60 11.91 34.88
N HIS A 824 -11.72 10.69 35.38
CA HIS A 824 -11.98 10.42 36.82
C HIS A 824 -10.74 9.97 37.59
N ALA A 825 -9.54 10.32 37.08
CA ALA A 825 -8.30 10.03 37.79
C ALA A 825 -8.30 10.71 39.18
N PRO A 826 -7.77 10.04 40.23
CA PRO A 826 -7.71 10.63 41.56
C PRO A 826 -7.05 12.02 41.54
N ASP A 827 -7.60 12.95 42.34
CA ASP A 827 -7.09 14.30 42.51
C ASP A 827 -7.07 15.17 41.23
N LYS A 828 -7.83 14.78 40.18
CA LYS A 828 -7.95 15.54 38.93
C LYS A 828 -9.36 16.08 38.75
N ASP A 829 -9.46 17.33 38.21
CA ASP A 829 -10.73 17.88 37.79
C ASP A 829 -11.15 17.33 36.42
N PRO A 830 -12.29 16.63 36.29
CA PRO A 830 -12.77 16.09 35.02
C PRO A 830 -12.93 17.14 33.93
N LYS A 831 -13.27 18.38 34.26
CA LYS A 831 -13.41 19.48 33.32
C LYS A 831 -12.04 19.90 32.75
N ALA A 832 -11.03 20.01 33.62
CA ALA A 832 -9.67 20.31 33.22
C ALA A 832 -9.08 19.20 32.34
N GLN A 833 -9.31 17.92 32.69
CA GLN A 833 -8.89 16.78 31.91
C GLN A 833 -9.52 16.77 30.51
N LEU A 834 -10.83 17.01 30.42
CA LEU A 834 -11.51 17.13 29.13
C LEU A 834 -10.98 18.32 28.30
N ALA A 835 -10.71 19.44 28.95
CA ALA A 835 -10.12 20.61 28.27
C ALA A 835 -8.73 20.30 27.69
N LEU A 836 -7.91 19.50 28.40
CA LEU A 836 -6.62 19.03 27.93
C LEU A 836 -6.78 18.14 26.68
N LEU A 837 -7.67 17.15 26.71
CA LEU A 837 -7.91 16.27 25.56
C LEU A 837 -8.42 17.04 24.32
N ARG A 838 -9.29 18.05 24.52
CA ARG A 838 -9.74 18.95 23.46
C ARG A 838 -8.59 19.81 22.90
N LYS A 839 -7.63 20.21 23.76
CA LYS A 839 -6.44 20.92 23.34
C LYS A 839 -5.52 20.02 22.54
N MET A 840 -5.29 18.77 22.99
CA MET A 840 -4.54 17.74 22.25
C MET A 840 -5.14 17.52 20.87
N TYR A 841 -6.46 17.34 20.77
CA TYR A 841 -7.14 17.14 19.49
C TYR A 841 -6.92 18.30 18.51
N ARG A 842 -6.94 19.54 18.99
CA ARG A 842 -6.74 20.73 18.15
C ARG A 842 -5.30 21.02 17.79
N GLN A 843 -4.34 20.64 18.61
CA GLN A 843 -2.95 21.08 18.51
C GLN A 843 -1.94 19.97 18.21
N TRP A 844 -2.32 18.71 18.36
CA TRP A 844 -1.42 17.60 18.17
C TRP A 844 -1.92 16.68 17.04
N PRO A 845 -1.28 16.75 15.86
CA PRO A 845 -1.68 15.98 14.67
C PRO A 845 -1.77 14.48 14.90
N PHE A 846 -0.87 13.88 15.70
CA PHE A 846 -0.93 12.48 16.10
C PHE A 846 -2.29 12.14 16.73
N PHE A 847 -2.69 12.89 17.77
CA PHE A 847 -3.92 12.61 18.51
C PHE A 847 -5.17 12.86 17.65
N SER A 848 -5.19 13.93 16.87
CA SER A 848 -6.31 14.21 15.97
C SER A 848 -6.47 13.16 14.86
N THR A 849 -5.38 12.67 14.30
CA THR A 849 -5.39 11.63 13.27
C THR A 849 -5.87 10.30 13.84
N LEU A 850 -5.39 9.93 15.04
CA LEU A 850 -5.81 8.71 15.71
C LEU A 850 -7.31 8.71 16.01
N LEU A 851 -7.85 9.82 16.55
CA LEU A 851 -9.30 9.94 16.81
C LEU A 851 -10.13 9.95 15.52
N SER A 852 -9.64 10.57 14.45
CA SER A 852 -10.28 10.55 13.13
C SER A 852 -10.36 9.13 12.57
N ASN A 853 -9.32 8.32 12.74
CA ASN A 853 -9.30 6.91 12.33
C ASN A 853 -10.30 6.08 13.15
N MET A 854 -10.37 6.28 14.48
CA MET A 854 -11.38 5.61 15.30
C MET A 854 -12.82 6.01 14.89
N ASP A 855 -13.05 7.27 14.60
CA ASP A 855 -14.34 7.76 14.11
C ASP A 855 -14.75 7.09 12.80
N MET A 856 -13.81 6.94 11.89
CA MET A 856 -14.01 6.27 10.61
C MET A 856 -14.35 4.78 10.79
N VAL A 857 -13.66 4.09 11.69
CA VAL A 857 -13.90 2.67 11.98
C VAL A 857 -15.26 2.47 12.65
N LEU A 858 -15.60 3.30 13.62
CA LEU A 858 -16.92 3.28 14.25
C LEU A 858 -18.05 3.59 13.26
N ALA A 859 -17.83 4.47 12.29
CA ALA A 859 -18.81 4.75 11.24
C ALA A 859 -19.10 3.54 10.34
N LYS A 860 -18.16 2.60 10.25
CA LYS A 860 -18.31 1.33 9.52
C LYS A 860 -18.88 0.21 10.40
N SER A 861 -18.86 0.32 11.71
CA SER A 861 -19.42 -0.66 12.63
C SER A 861 -20.94 -0.60 12.71
N ASP A 862 -21.57 -1.72 13.05
CA ASP A 862 -23.03 -1.84 13.19
C ASP A 862 -23.39 -2.87 14.27
N LEU A 863 -23.79 -2.41 15.44
CA LEU A 863 -24.11 -3.29 16.57
C LEU A 863 -25.31 -4.18 16.30
N ALA A 864 -26.28 -3.72 15.50
CA ALA A 864 -27.47 -4.54 15.19
C ALA A 864 -27.11 -5.73 14.29
N LEU A 865 -26.25 -5.54 13.30
CA LEU A 865 -25.69 -6.66 12.52
C LEU A 865 -24.76 -7.54 13.34
N ALA A 866 -23.89 -6.93 14.13
CA ALA A 866 -22.96 -7.67 15.00
C ALA A 866 -23.67 -8.56 16.02
N SER A 867 -24.81 -8.11 16.57
CA SER A 867 -25.63 -8.92 17.48
C SER A 867 -26.12 -10.21 16.84
N ARG A 868 -26.40 -10.19 15.54
CA ARG A 868 -26.80 -11.39 14.79
C ARG A 868 -25.67 -12.41 14.63
N TYR A 869 -24.44 -11.94 14.43
CA TYR A 869 -23.28 -12.82 14.45
C TYR A 869 -23.05 -13.40 15.85
N SER A 870 -23.31 -12.63 16.90
CA SER A 870 -23.21 -13.12 18.26
C SER A 870 -24.23 -14.24 18.58
N GLU A 871 -25.38 -14.29 17.87
CA GLU A 871 -26.35 -15.38 18.00
C GLU A 871 -25.80 -16.75 17.57
N LEU A 872 -24.68 -16.78 16.82
CA LEU A 872 -23.97 -18.03 16.48
C LEU A 872 -23.28 -18.66 17.70
N VAL A 873 -23.07 -17.91 18.80
CA VAL A 873 -22.51 -18.41 20.06
C VAL A 873 -23.60 -19.15 20.83
N GLN A 874 -23.43 -20.46 21.01
CA GLN A 874 -24.43 -21.32 21.66
C GLN A 874 -24.58 -21.01 23.16
N ASP A 875 -23.48 -20.72 23.86
CA ASP A 875 -23.52 -20.34 25.27
C ASP A 875 -24.13 -18.93 25.43
N ALA A 876 -25.37 -18.87 25.86
CA ALA A 876 -26.10 -17.64 26.08
C ALA A 876 -25.50 -16.74 27.16
N ARG A 877 -24.82 -17.33 28.20
CA ARG A 877 -24.17 -16.56 29.28
C ARG A 877 -22.89 -15.90 28.74
N LEU A 878 -22.06 -16.66 28.04
CA LEU A 878 -20.86 -16.16 27.37
C LEU A 878 -21.22 -15.05 26.35
N ARG A 879 -22.22 -15.31 25.50
CA ARG A 879 -22.74 -14.36 24.53
C ARG A 879 -23.12 -13.03 25.19
N LYS A 880 -23.96 -13.10 26.23
CA LYS A 880 -24.45 -11.90 26.94
C LYS A 880 -23.31 -11.15 27.62
N LYS A 881 -22.35 -11.88 28.22
CA LYS A 881 -21.19 -11.30 28.89
C LYS A 881 -20.29 -10.53 27.91
N VAL A 882 -19.85 -11.20 26.83
CA VAL A 882 -18.88 -10.63 25.89
C VAL A 882 -19.53 -9.56 25.02
N PHE A 883 -20.68 -9.82 24.41
CA PHE A 883 -21.35 -8.83 23.55
C PHE A 883 -21.82 -7.62 24.33
N GLY A 884 -22.31 -7.80 25.57
CA GLY A 884 -22.68 -6.69 26.43
C GLY A 884 -21.49 -5.80 26.82
N ALA A 885 -20.30 -6.38 27.03
CA ALA A 885 -19.08 -5.62 27.26
C ALA A 885 -18.67 -4.82 25.98
N ILE A 886 -18.80 -5.44 24.81
CA ILE A 886 -18.52 -4.77 23.51
C ILE A 886 -19.47 -3.61 23.28
N GLU A 887 -20.77 -3.81 23.52
CA GLU A 887 -21.79 -2.78 23.35
C GLU A 887 -21.58 -1.59 24.30
N ALA A 888 -21.29 -1.86 25.57
CA ALA A 888 -21.00 -0.83 26.56
C ALA A 888 -19.74 -0.02 26.19
N GLU A 889 -18.70 -0.67 25.69
CA GLU A 889 -17.47 0.01 25.29
C GLU A 889 -17.66 0.80 23.99
N TRP A 890 -18.47 0.29 23.05
CA TRP A 890 -18.83 1.03 21.83
C TRP A 890 -19.52 2.35 22.18
N GLN A 891 -20.45 2.33 23.13
CA GLN A 891 -21.12 3.53 23.58
C GLN A 891 -20.16 4.51 24.26
N ARG A 892 -19.31 4.02 25.18
CA ARG A 892 -18.28 4.85 25.87
C ARG A 892 -17.34 5.51 24.85
N THR A 893 -16.85 4.73 23.86
CA THR A 893 -15.94 5.26 22.84
C THR A 893 -16.63 6.30 21.95
N THR A 894 -17.88 6.05 21.58
CA THR A 894 -18.70 7.00 20.81
C THR A 894 -18.89 8.34 21.57
N ASP A 895 -19.22 8.25 22.86
CA ASP A 895 -19.38 9.42 23.73
C ASP A 895 -18.06 10.16 23.94
N ALA A 896 -16.96 9.44 24.16
CA ALA A 896 -15.62 10.02 24.29
C ALA A 896 -15.23 10.83 23.05
N LEU A 897 -15.38 10.27 21.85
CA LEU A 897 -15.11 10.98 20.61
C LEU A 897 -15.97 12.25 20.48
N THR A 898 -17.28 12.13 20.71
CA THR A 898 -18.19 13.26 20.63
C THR A 898 -17.82 14.37 21.62
N ARG A 899 -17.46 14.02 22.86
CA ARG A 899 -17.06 14.97 23.90
C ARG A 899 -15.74 15.66 23.61
N ILE A 900 -14.78 14.96 22.99
CA ILE A 900 -13.46 15.52 22.66
C ILE A 900 -13.55 16.37 21.41
N THR A 901 -14.13 15.86 20.31
CA THR A 901 -14.18 16.57 19.03
C THR A 901 -15.22 17.68 18.98
N GLY A 902 -16.34 17.51 19.69
CA GLY A 902 -17.50 18.36 19.61
C GLY A 902 -18.44 18.04 18.46
N ASP A 903 -18.16 17.01 17.68
CA ASP A 903 -18.95 16.62 16.52
C ASP A 903 -20.20 15.85 16.94
N LYS A 904 -21.37 16.22 16.36
CA LYS A 904 -22.65 15.58 16.65
C LYS A 904 -22.89 14.28 15.89
N GLY A 905 -22.07 13.98 14.91
CA GLY A 905 -22.21 12.80 14.05
C GLY A 905 -20.87 12.26 13.59
N ARG A 906 -20.88 10.98 13.17
CA ARG A 906 -19.68 10.34 12.64
C ARG A 906 -19.28 10.93 11.28
N LEU A 907 -17.98 10.98 11.00
CA LEU A 907 -17.41 11.47 9.74
C LEU A 907 -17.77 12.94 9.42
N ALA A 908 -17.96 13.78 10.42
CA ALA A 908 -18.30 15.20 10.24
C ALA A 908 -17.31 15.92 9.29
N HIS A 909 -16.03 15.56 9.36
CA HIS A 909 -14.96 16.14 8.55
C HIS A 909 -14.61 15.32 7.29
N ASN A 910 -15.24 14.16 7.08
CA ASN A 910 -15.04 13.30 5.90
C ASN A 910 -16.35 13.02 5.18
N THR A 911 -16.90 14.06 4.57
CA THR A 911 -18.20 14.00 3.88
C THR A 911 -18.20 13.06 2.68
N ALA A 912 -17.04 12.83 2.05
CA ALA A 912 -16.90 11.89 0.93
C ALA A 912 -17.10 10.45 1.40
N LEU A 913 -16.43 10.05 2.48
CA LEU A 913 -16.60 8.74 3.08
C LEU A 913 -18.00 8.54 3.67
N ALA A 914 -18.53 9.55 4.37
CA ALA A 914 -19.91 9.50 4.91
C ALA A 914 -20.95 9.25 3.81
N ARG A 915 -20.77 9.88 2.64
CA ARG A 915 -21.59 9.64 1.45
C ARG A 915 -21.42 8.25 0.90
N SER A 916 -20.17 7.78 0.71
CA SER A 916 -19.86 6.46 0.21
C SER A 916 -20.51 5.36 1.08
N ILE A 917 -20.36 5.44 2.41
CA ILE A 917 -20.98 4.53 3.38
C ILE A 917 -22.51 4.52 3.22
N ARG A 918 -23.14 5.68 3.15
CA ARG A 918 -24.59 5.80 3.00
C ARG A 918 -25.11 5.12 1.72
N HIS A 919 -24.35 5.20 0.64
CA HIS A 919 -24.74 4.58 -0.63
C HIS A 919 -24.50 3.07 -0.66
N ARG A 920 -23.51 2.56 0.06
CA ARG A 920 -23.10 1.15 0.02
C ARG A 920 -23.84 0.25 0.98
N PHE A 921 -24.10 0.70 2.21
CA PHE A 921 -24.66 -0.13 3.27
C PHE A 921 -25.96 -0.84 2.89
N PRO A 922 -26.92 -0.22 2.16
CA PRO A 922 -28.10 -0.92 1.71
C PRO A 922 -27.83 -2.17 0.87
N TYR A 923 -26.67 -2.27 0.25
CA TYR A 923 -26.27 -3.39 -0.61
C TYR A 923 -25.38 -4.40 0.11
N ILE A 924 -24.78 -4.02 1.22
CA ILE A 924 -23.93 -4.91 2.03
C ILE A 924 -24.76 -5.64 3.10
N ASP A 925 -25.76 -4.99 3.67
CA ASP A 925 -26.57 -5.55 4.75
C ASP A 925 -27.23 -6.88 4.39
N PRO A 926 -27.81 -7.09 3.18
CA PRO A 926 -28.31 -8.39 2.77
C PRO A 926 -27.25 -9.48 2.80
N LEU A 927 -26.00 -9.16 2.42
CA LEU A 927 -24.90 -10.12 2.46
C LEU A 927 -24.60 -10.59 3.88
N HIS A 928 -24.64 -9.69 4.88
CA HIS A 928 -24.45 -10.05 6.28
C HIS A 928 -25.55 -10.96 6.80
N HIS A 929 -26.80 -10.65 6.48
CA HIS A 929 -27.93 -11.47 6.90
C HIS A 929 -27.85 -12.90 6.31
N LEU A 930 -27.49 -13.00 5.03
CA LEU A 930 -27.32 -14.29 4.35
C LEU A 930 -26.10 -15.03 4.88
N GLN A 931 -24.99 -14.35 5.11
CA GLN A 931 -23.77 -14.96 5.65
C GLN A 931 -24.02 -15.61 7.02
N VAL A 932 -24.68 -14.93 7.95
CA VAL A 932 -25.03 -15.50 9.27
C VAL A 932 -25.86 -16.75 9.12
N GLU A 933 -26.85 -16.75 8.22
CA GLU A 933 -27.72 -17.92 8.00
C GLU A 933 -26.96 -19.09 7.38
N LEU A 934 -26.11 -18.82 6.37
CA LEU A 934 -25.30 -19.86 5.74
C LEU A 934 -24.25 -20.45 6.70
N VAL A 935 -23.58 -19.61 7.50
CA VAL A 935 -22.62 -20.05 8.52
C VAL A 935 -23.32 -20.93 9.57
N ARG A 936 -24.56 -20.58 9.99
CA ARG A 936 -25.35 -21.38 10.92
C ARG A 936 -25.62 -22.78 10.36
N ARG A 937 -26.09 -22.85 9.10
CA ARG A 937 -26.38 -24.13 8.42
C ARG A 937 -25.11 -24.97 8.25
N TRP A 938 -24.04 -24.33 7.80
CA TRP A 938 -22.76 -25.00 7.60
C TRP A 938 -22.22 -25.64 8.88
N ARG A 939 -22.22 -24.87 9.97
CA ARG A 939 -21.75 -25.33 11.28
C ARG A 939 -22.69 -26.36 11.96
N ALA A 940 -23.95 -26.39 11.56
CA ALA A 940 -24.91 -27.41 11.99
C ALA A 940 -24.78 -28.73 11.20
N GLY A 941 -23.95 -28.79 10.16
CA GLY A 941 -23.86 -29.94 9.25
C GLY A 941 -25.03 -30.07 8.28
N GLU A 942 -25.80 -29.01 8.10
CA GLU A 942 -26.96 -28.92 7.18
C GLU A 942 -26.58 -28.34 5.81
N GLY A 943 -25.29 -28.15 5.53
CA GLY A 943 -24.78 -27.46 4.36
C GLY A 943 -24.16 -28.42 3.33
N ASP A 944 -24.36 -28.11 2.04
CA ASP A 944 -23.67 -28.68 0.89
C ASP A 944 -22.61 -27.73 0.36
N ASP A 945 -21.91 -28.11 -0.72
CA ASP A 945 -20.89 -27.26 -1.39
C ASP A 945 -21.43 -25.88 -1.82
N ARG A 946 -22.74 -25.75 -2.04
CA ARG A 946 -23.38 -24.47 -2.41
C ARG A 946 -23.44 -23.52 -1.23
N VAL A 947 -23.72 -24.04 -0.03
CA VAL A 947 -23.69 -23.26 1.22
C VAL A 947 -22.30 -22.75 1.47
N GLN A 948 -21.26 -23.59 1.35
CA GLN A 948 -19.86 -23.18 1.49
C GLN A 948 -19.49 -22.12 0.44
N THR A 949 -19.85 -22.35 -0.82
CA THR A 949 -19.63 -21.37 -1.90
C THR A 949 -20.31 -20.04 -1.59
N GLY A 950 -21.55 -20.06 -1.09
CA GLY A 950 -22.29 -18.85 -0.68
C GLY A 950 -21.59 -18.08 0.43
N ILE A 951 -21.07 -18.78 1.45
CA ILE A 951 -20.28 -18.16 2.53
C ILE A 951 -19.05 -17.46 1.93
N HIS A 952 -18.29 -18.15 1.12
CA HIS A 952 -17.07 -17.62 0.53
C HIS A 952 -17.31 -16.40 -0.38
N ILE A 953 -18.37 -16.43 -1.21
CA ILE A 953 -18.75 -15.28 -2.04
C ILE A 953 -19.19 -14.11 -1.15
N SER A 954 -19.95 -14.38 -0.07
CA SER A 954 -20.39 -13.32 0.84
C SER A 954 -19.23 -12.65 1.57
N ILE A 955 -18.18 -13.41 1.95
CA ILE A 955 -16.95 -12.85 2.54
C ILE A 955 -16.30 -11.87 1.56
N ASN A 956 -16.14 -12.25 0.28
CA ASN A 956 -15.64 -11.38 -0.76
C ASN A 956 -16.51 -10.13 -0.98
N GLY A 957 -17.83 -10.33 -1.06
CA GLY A 957 -18.77 -9.23 -1.30
C GLY A 957 -18.80 -8.21 -0.17
N ILE A 958 -18.72 -8.67 1.07
CA ILE A 958 -18.62 -7.80 2.25
C ILE A 958 -17.28 -7.04 2.24
N ALA A 959 -16.18 -7.72 1.96
CA ALA A 959 -14.86 -7.08 1.87
C ALA A 959 -14.82 -5.98 0.79
N ALA A 960 -15.26 -6.30 -0.43
CA ALA A 960 -15.36 -5.35 -1.54
C ALA A 960 -16.31 -4.18 -1.20
N GLY A 961 -17.44 -4.46 -0.57
CA GLY A 961 -18.45 -3.46 -0.21
C GLY A 961 -18.02 -2.52 0.90
N LEU A 962 -17.32 -3.02 1.92
CA LEU A 962 -16.78 -2.20 3.02
C LEU A 962 -15.54 -1.41 2.59
N ARG A 963 -14.86 -1.82 1.58
CA ARG A 963 -13.65 -1.22 1.00
C ARG A 963 -12.62 -0.85 2.08
N ASN A 964 -11.59 -1.66 2.22
CA ASN A 964 -10.48 -1.43 3.16
C ASN A 964 -10.88 -1.46 4.65
N THR A 965 -11.37 -2.57 5.13
CA THR A 965 -11.70 -2.80 6.55
C THR A 965 -10.89 -3.93 7.19
N GLY A 966 -9.87 -4.42 6.52
CA GLY A 966 -9.02 -5.46 7.05
C GLY A 966 -8.11 -5.04 8.20
#